data_e40a47db4b7b0be7ddfc4f157cc0b2b8
#
_entry.id   e40a47db4b7b0be7ddfc4f157cc0b2b8
#
_cell.length_a   1.000
_cell.length_b   1.000
_cell.length_c   1.000
_cell.angle_alpha   90.00
_cell.angle_beta   90.00
_cell.angle_gamma   90.00
#
_symmetry.space_group_name_H-M   'P 1'
#
loop_
_entity.id
_entity.type
_entity.pdbx_description
1 polymer ?
#
loop_
_entity_poly.entity_id
_entity_poly.type
_entity_poly.pdbx_seq_one_letter_code
_entity_poly.pdbx_strand_id
1 'polypeptide(L)'
;MKKVSIIVPVYNVEKYLKRCLNSLVNQTLTDIEVILVNDGSKDKSQEIINEFKEKYPEKIKAFETVNGGAAKARNYALEHVTGEYIGFVDSDDYVEEDMYEKLYNKAIEENAEIVCCNYYRVQEEVNKFSPKRFGNQRINKDNVFNKSIYEEKLLFDEVPYLWNKIFKADIIKNNNIKFENDLRIYEDLLFTYKAFSKANKISRIEDNMYYYIVSREGSLTQYLTEKRFDIFKVTEKLIEYYTEIGKYEELKEAILYVILKHIYVILEKKTYSREKKLKLKYINQSFAFLNKTFPNWKENMYFELQNRNKKTYTSKLYWKLCTIIGYNITDINRKLKKLFEFAIFIRTGNVYKKQYTKPIDAKKIFIYPQQGNNLNGNMFYIVKELATNDLYKDYKIYIGYSENNKNKFIKLLESYNILNRVKFVKSKTRKFSKVLARSKYLFTDTSMPTYFIKREEQVYLNTWHGTPLKTLGKSTENDFFDIANVQKNFIEADYLLYPSKYMKDIMIRDYMLSGIAKNKIMLCGYPRNEVFLRDDAEKVKEQYHLEEKTLIAYMPTWRGSVRSIDIENQIKIAEEHIKEISEKLTENQILYINMHPYIGNMIDISKYSNVRLFPKEKETYDFLSICDILITDYSSVFFDFAVTNKKIILFAYDEKEYFADRGVYLPFTELPFPKVENVDDLIKEINSTTTQYNISEFLNKFCQHERKNMSKLICEKVILNKQNEIKILDIPKENKENILLYSGDFKPDSNTKNFVKLVENSLESNKYNYYISYITKNLRQNKNIFRKISKKVKFYGQLGVNTNASKFDILLVKLLGKKKKLYNTFRKRYDQINKTEIARIYGGINLKAVIFYGEVDYKKLYQLSVFECKKILYVKNKNSFNKNINAQVYNKLDCVAVENQETFDMIKKYCGQDNNIRLVDKIEKVEDFDKLI
;
A
#
# COMPACT_ATOMS: atom_id res chain seq x y z
N MET A 1 1.34 -33.92 37.64
CA MET A 1 1.59 -34.22 36.23
C MET A 1 1.94 -32.91 35.52
N LYS A 2 2.99 -32.83 34.73
CA LYS A 2 3.35 -31.61 34.06
C LYS A 2 2.29 -31.26 32.95
N LYS A 3 2.00 -29.99 32.78
CA LYS A 3 1.06 -29.56 31.73
C LYS A 3 1.66 -29.67 30.35
N VAL A 4 2.90 -29.16 30.19
CA VAL A 4 3.59 -29.20 28.89
C VAL A 4 5.03 -29.70 29.04
N SER A 5 5.42 -30.66 28.22
CA SER A 5 6.82 -31.07 28.01
C SER A 5 7.37 -30.40 26.76
N ILE A 6 8.43 -29.61 26.89
CA ILE A 6 9.04 -28.87 25.78
C ILE A 6 10.35 -29.56 25.40
N ILE A 7 10.39 -30.05 24.17
CA ILE A 7 11.54 -30.81 23.61
C ILE A 7 12.45 -29.81 22.85
N VAL A 8 13.74 -29.81 23.21
CA VAL A 8 14.75 -28.96 22.59
C VAL A 8 15.97 -29.79 22.19
N PRO A 9 16.11 -30.14 20.89
CA PRO A 9 17.32 -30.77 20.40
C PRO A 9 18.46 -29.74 20.31
N VAL A 10 19.65 -30.09 20.81
CA VAL A 10 20.80 -29.16 20.88
C VAL A 10 21.98 -29.75 20.11
N TYR A 11 22.51 -28.97 19.13
CA TYR A 11 23.73 -29.34 18.42
C TYR A 11 24.49 -28.09 17.92
N ASN A 12 25.66 -27.80 18.51
CA ASN A 12 26.58 -26.72 18.15
C ASN A 12 25.88 -25.34 18.09
N VAL A 13 25.27 -24.87 19.17
CA VAL A 13 24.45 -23.65 19.26
C VAL A 13 24.81 -22.75 20.44
N GLU A 14 26.05 -22.79 20.94
CA GLU A 14 26.49 -22.03 22.12
C GLU A 14 26.10 -20.54 22.07
N LYS A 15 26.09 -19.91 20.91
CA LYS A 15 25.78 -18.48 20.73
C LYS A 15 24.30 -18.13 21.00
N TYR A 16 23.40 -19.09 20.84
CA TYR A 16 21.95 -18.88 20.89
C TYR A 16 21.27 -19.54 22.08
N LEU A 17 21.86 -20.64 22.58
CA LEU A 17 21.25 -21.53 23.54
C LEU A 17 20.82 -20.83 24.82
N LYS A 18 21.65 -19.92 25.39
CA LYS A 18 21.29 -19.18 26.62
C LYS A 18 19.99 -18.38 26.48
N ARG A 19 19.79 -17.74 25.32
CA ARG A 19 18.57 -16.98 25.03
C ARG A 19 17.36 -17.91 24.90
N CYS A 20 17.51 -19.00 24.18
CA CYS A 20 16.49 -20.03 24.05
C CYS A 20 16.04 -20.52 25.44
N LEU A 21 16.97 -20.99 26.25
CA LEU A 21 16.68 -21.55 27.58
C LEU A 21 16.08 -20.51 28.53
N ASN A 22 16.56 -19.27 28.51
CA ASN A 22 15.96 -18.19 29.29
C ASN A 22 14.49 -17.96 28.97
N SER A 23 14.12 -18.00 27.69
CA SER A 23 12.71 -17.84 27.28
C SER A 23 11.81 -19.01 27.71
N LEU A 24 12.40 -20.19 27.96
CA LEU A 24 11.67 -21.38 28.38
C LEU A 24 11.56 -21.48 29.90
N VAL A 25 12.60 -21.14 30.65
CA VAL A 25 12.55 -21.21 32.13
C VAL A 25 11.72 -20.12 32.77
N ASN A 26 11.55 -18.98 32.03
CA ASN A 26 10.75 -17.80 32.42
C ASN A 26 9.30 -17.89 31.95
N GLN A 27 8.84 -19.02 31.41
CA GLN A 27 7.43 -19.16 31.02
C GLN A 27 6.50 -18.91 32.20
N THR A 28 5.40 -18.17 31.94
CA THR A 28 4.33 -17.88 32.92
C THR A 28 3.61 -19.15 33.34
N LEU A 29 3.53 -20.16 32.46
CA LEU A 29 3.07 -21.50 32.82
C LEU A 29 4.15 -22.21 33.66
N THR A 30 3.92 -22.39 34.94
CA THR A 30 4.93 -22.94 35.88
C THR A 30 5.08 -24.46 35.77
N ASP A 31 3.97 -25.18 35.47
CA ASP A 31 3.92 -26.66 35.40
C ASP A 31 4.47 -27.22 34.09
N ILE A 32 5.66 -26.79 33.72
CA ILE A 32 6.33 -27.27 32.51
C ILE A 32 7.58 -28.08 32.86
N GLU A 33 8.02 -28.88 31.90
CA GLU A 33 9.37 -29.46 31.86
C GLU A 33 10.03 -29.18 30.50
N VAL A 34 11.30 -28.89 30.49
CA VAL A 34 12.13 -28.70 29.31
C VAL A 34 13.09 -29.89 29.19
N ILE A 35 12.92 -30.63 28.12
CA ILE A 35 13.73 -31.85 27.85
C ILE A 35 14.78 -31.48 26.81
N LEU A 36 16.02 -31.30 27.27
CA LEU A 36 17.17 -30.98 26.44
C LEU A 36 17.88 -32.27 26.03
N VAL A 37 18.11 -32.46 24.77
CA VAL A 37 18.92 -33.56 24.23
C VAL A 37 20.11 -32.99 23.47
N ASN A 38 21.29 -33.06 24.03
CA ASN A 38 22.53 -32.74 23.35
C ASN A 38 22.93 -33.85 22.42
N ASP A 39 22.88 -33.59 21.12
CA ASP A 39 23.18 -34.52 20.02
C ASP A 39 24.68 -34.49 19.68
N GLY A 40 25.53 -34.63 20.70
CA GLY A 40 26.98 -34.69 20.55
C GLY A 40 27.62 -33.37 20.10
N SER A 41 27.26 -32.23 20.69
CA SER A 41 27.85 -30.91 20.41
C SER A 41 29.35 -30.90 20.74
N LYS A 42 30.12 -30.17 19.93
CA LYS A 42 31.58 -29.99 20.10
C LYS A 42 31.96 -28.58 20.59
N ASP A 43 30.98 -27.70 20.75
CA ASP A 43 31.11 -26.35 21.28
C ASP A 43 30.69 -26.32 22.78
N LYS A 44 30.56 -25.12 23.37
CA LYS A 44 30.20 -24.94 24.77
C LYS A 44 28.70 -25.20 25.09
N SER A 45 27.94 -25.76 24.14
CA SER A 45 26.51 -26.04 24.37
C SER A 45 26.27 -26.93 25.60
N GLN A 46 27.13 -27.96 25.85
CA GLN A 46 26.99 -28.83 27.02
C GLN A 46 27.24 -28.09 28.35
N GLU A 47 28.20 -27.17 28.37
CA GLU A 47 28.47 -26.36 29.59
C GLU A 47 27.23 -25.51 29.91
N ILE A 48 26.59 -24.92 28.92
CA ILE A 48 25.38 -24.11 29.10
C ILE A 48 24.21 -24.99 29.59
N ILE A 49 24.04 -26.17 29.04
CA ILE A 49 23.01 -27.12 29.48
C ILE A 49 23.21 -27.45 30.98
N ASN A 50 24.44 -27.73 31.39
CA ASN A 50 24.75 -28.08 32.80
C ASN A 50 24.47 -26.90 33.73
N GLU A 51 24.85 -25.66 33.35
CA GLU A 51 24.55 -24.43 34.11
C GLU A 51 23.04 -24.29 34.35
N PHE A 52 22.22 -24.48 33.31
CA PHE A 52 20.77 -24.34 33.44
C PHE A 52 20.12 -25.51 34.19
N LYS A 53 20.61 -26.75 34.04
CA LYS A 53 20.13 -27.92 34.77
C LYS A 53 20.38 -27.74 36.26
N GLU A 54 21.54 -27.22 36.64
CA GLU A 54 21.89 -26.97 38.04
C GLU A 54 21.02 -25.85 38.62
N LYS A 55 20.79 -24.79 37.87
CA LYS A 55 20.00 -23.63 38.27
C LYS A 55 18.49 -23.89 38.37
N TYR A 56 17.96 -24.76 37.48
CA TYR A 56 16.52 -25.03 37.36
C TYR A 56 16.22 -26.55 37.36
N PRO A 57 16.61 -27.31 38.38
CA PRO A 57 16.51 -28.79 38.39
C PRO A 57 15.08 -29.31 38.28
N GLU A 58 14.09 -28.54 38.80
CA GLU A 58 12.66 -28.92 38.73
C GLU A 58 12.03 -28.72 37.34
N LYS A 59 12.67 -27.88 36.50
CA LYS A 59 12.17 -27.58 35.16
C LYS A 59 12.95 -28.29 34.05
N ILE A 60 14.25 -28.53 34.21
CA ILE A 60 15.14 -29.01 33.16
C ILE A 60 15.55 -30.46 33.36
N LYS A 61 15.23 -31.28 32.35
CA LYS A 61 15.78 -32.61 32.16
C LYS A 61 16.78 -32.58 30.99
N ALA A 62 18.01 -32.95 31.22
CA ALA A 62 19.05 -32.91 30.21
C ALA A 62 19.68 -34.29 29.99
N PHE A 63 19.82 -34.63 28.72
CA PHE A 63 20.38 -35.88 28.21
C PHE A 63 21.44 -35.58 27.16
N GLU A 64 22.38 -36.52 27.02
CA GLU A 64 23.42 -36.47 25.99
C GLU A 64 23.36 -37.75 25.15
N THR A 65 23.48 -37.60 23.81
CA THR A 65 23.49 -38.70 22.86
C THR A 65 24.63 -38.54 21.87
N VAL A 66 25.02 -39.64 21.25
CA VAL A 66 25.93 -39.57 20.10
C VAL A 66 25.22 -38.95 18.94
N ASN A 67 25.90 -38.05 18.20
CA ASN A 67 25.31 -37.34 17.09
C ASN A 67 24.57 -38.24 16.12
N GLY A 68 23.26 -38.09 16.07
CA GLY A 68 22.36 -38.90 15.24
C GLY A 68 21.38 -38.06 14.45
N GLY A 69 21.40 -36.73 14.61
CA GLY A 69 20.52 -35.76 13.96
C GLY A 69 19.25 -35.47 14.77
N ALA A 70 18.61 -34.36 14.42
CA ALA A 70 17.47 -33.81 15.15
C ALA A 70 16.30 -34.81 15.33
N ALA A 71 16.05 -35.67 14.35
CA ALA A 71 15.02 -36.70 14.42
C ALA A 71 15.27 -37.68 15.56
N LYS A 72 16.50 -38.18 15.68
CA LYS A 72 16.86 -39.13 16.75
C LYS A 72 16.83 -38.45 18.13
N ALA A 73 17.35 -37.24 18.22
CA ALA A 73 17.31 -36.48 19.47
C ALA A 73 15.86 -36.23 19.93
N ARG A 74 14.96 -35.85 19.01
CA ARG A 74 13.53 -35.67 19.33
C ARG A 74 12.85 -36.99 19.71
N ASN A 75 13.14 -38.10 19.02
CA ASN A 75 12.61 -39.42 19.38
C ASN A 75 13.06 -39.84 20.77
N TYR A 76 14.32 -39.62 21.11
CA TYR A 76 14.84 -39.90 22.46
C TYR A 76 14.10 -39.05 23.50
N ALA A 77 13.89 -37.78 23.25
CA ALA A 77 13.15 -36.89 24.14
C ALA A 77 11.68 -37.31 24.33
N LEU A 78 11.02 -37.80 23.26
CA LEU A 78 9.63 -38.27 23.33
C LEU A 78 9.43 -39.42 24.33
N GLU A 79 10.43 -40.26 24.57
CA GLU A 79 10.40 -41.36 25.56
C GLU A 79 10.39 -40.84 26.99
N HIS A 80 10.82 -39.58 27.22
CA HIS A 80 10.94 -38.97 28.56
C HIS A 80 9.85 -37.96 28.88
N VAL A 81 8.87 -37.77 27.98
CA VAL A 81 7.76 -36.83 28.12
C VAL A 81 6.80 -37.27 29.22
N THR A 82 6.53 -36.38 30.18
CA THR A 82 5.55 -36.62 31.29
C THR A 82 4.37 -35.64 31.22
N GLY A 83 4.43 -34.58 30.37
CA GLY A 83 3.39 -33.59 30.25
C GLY A 83 2.18 -34.06 29.49
N GLU A 84 1.04 -33.41 29.73
CA GLU A 84 -0.23 -33.62 29.03
C GLU A 84 -0.12 -33.24 27.56
N TYR A 85 0.63 -32.15 27.28
CA TYR A 85 0.93 -31.68 25.91
C TYR A 85 2.44 -31.68 25.67
N ILE A 86 2.83 -31.80 24.39
CA ILE A 86 4.21 -31.78 23.91
C ILE A 86 4.41 -30.54 23.05
N GLY A 87 5.38 -29.70 23.39
CA GLY A 87 5.89 -28.60 22.58
C GLY A 87 7.29 -28.90 22.05
N PHE A 88 7.70 -28.22 20.99
CA PHE A 88 9.04 -28.30 20.40
C PHE A 88 9.62 -26.91 20.24
N VAL A 89 10.91 -26.74 20.50
CA VAL A 89 11.63 -25.48 20.24
C VAL A 89 12.97 -25.79 19.63
N ASP A 90 13.33 -25.11 18.55
CA ASP A 90 14.68 -25.23 18.02
C ASP A 90 15.66 -24.39 18.86
N SER A 91 16.80 -24.93 19.19
CA SER A 91 17.74 -24.39 20.17
C SER A 91 18.41 -23.07 19.78
N ASP A 92 18.22 -22.63 18.54
CA ASP A 92 18.67 -21.32 18.02
C ASP A 92 17.58 -20.25 18.04
N ASP A 93 16.34 -20.62 18.35
CA ASP A 93 15.16 -19.76 18.42
C ASP A 93 14.79 -19.37 19.87
N TYR A 94 13.74 -18.56 20.05
CA TYR A 94 13.20 -18.23 21.37
C TYR A 94 11.70 -17.92 21.27
N VAL A 95 11.03 -17.89 22.43
CA VAL A 95 9.56 -17.75 22.51
C VAL A 95 9.14 -16.60 23.42
N GLU A 96 7.89 -16.14 23.29
CA GLU A 96 7.27 -15.23 24.26
C GLU A 96 7.08 -15.91 25.61
N GLU A 97 7.15 -15.13 26.70
CA GLU A 97 7.08 -15.66 28.08
C GLU A 97 5.73 -16.29 28.42
N ASP A 98 4.66 -15.93 27.70
CA ASP A 98 3.29 -16.44 27.91
C ASP A 98 2.83 -17.43 26.83
N MET A 99 3.74 -17.88 25.93
CA MET A 99 3.39 -18.74 24.81
C MET A 99 2.72 -20.03 25.26
N TYR A 100 3.36 -20.77 26.16
CA TYR A 100 2.84 -22.10 26.57
C TYR A 100 1.60 -21.99 27.45
N GLU A 101 1.45 -20.92 28.22
CA GLU A 101 0.24 -20.65 28.97
C GLU A 101 -0.97 -20.42 28.04
N LYS A 102 -0.82 -19.55 27.05
CA LYS A 102 -1.89 -19.27 26.09
C LYS A 102 -2.26 -20.50 25.26
N LEU A 103 -1.25 -21.24 24.77
CA LEU A 103 -1.50 -22.47 24.01
C LEU A 103 -2.21 -23.52 24.84
N TYR A 104 -1.77 -23.74 26.09
CA TYR A 104 -2.38 -24.72 27.00
C TYR A 104 -3.81 -24.32 27.39
N ASN A 105 -4.03 -23.07 27.80
CA ASN A 105 -5.35 -22.59 28.16
C ASN A 105 -6.33 -22.73 26.99
N LYS A 106 -5.90 -22.39 25.75
CA LYS A 106 -6.70 -22.58 24.56
C LYS A 106 -7.01 -24.06 24.29
N ALA A 107 -6.03 -24.95 24.54
CA ALA A 107 -6.22 -26.40 24.40
C ALA A 107 -7.30 -26.92 25.34
N ILE A 108 -7.28 -26.49 26.60
CA ILE A 108 -8.25 -26.92 27.62
C ILE A 108 -9.62 -26.29 27.36
N GLU A 109 -9.68 -24.98 27.11
CA GLU A 109 -10.93 -24.25 26.83
C GLU A 109 -11.74 -24.89 25.69
N GLU A 110 -11.06 -25.28 24.63
CA GLU A 110 -11.69 -25.82 23.44
C GLU A 110 -11.64 -27.35 23.35
N ASN A 111 -11.07 -28.04 24.33
CA ASN A 111 -10.76 -29.47 24.27
C ASN A 111 -10.05 -29.83 22.96
N ALA A 112 -9.01 -29.06 22.60
CA ALA A 112 -8.28 -29.24 21.38
C ALA A 112 -7.06 -30.13 21.58
N GLU A 113 -6.80 -31.02 20.65
CA GLU A 113 -5.69 -31.99 20.71
C GLU A 113 -4.40 -31.41 20.13
N ILE A 114 -4.51 -30.39 19.29
CA ILE A 114 -3.38 -29.61 18.75
C ILE A 114 -3.77 -28.11 18.79
N VAL A 115 -2.88 -27.27 19.29
CA VAL A 115 -3.05 -25.80 19.23
C VAL A 115 -1.84 -25.16 18.57
N CYS A 116 -2.10 -24.25 17.62
CA CYS A 116 -1.09 -23.55 16.82
C CYS A 116 -1.05 -22.06 17.16
N CYS A 117 0.12 -21.41 16.98
CA CYS A 117 0.28 -19.95 17.05
C CYS A 117 1.01 -19.38 15.84
N ASN A 118 0.95 -18.05 15.67
CA ASN A 118 1.75 -17.35 14.69
C ASN A 118 3.19 -17.07 15.19
N TYR A 119 4.05 -16.54 14.30
CA TYR A 119 5.47 -16.35 14.63
C TYR A 119 6.08 -15.09 14.00
N TYR A 120 7.19 -14.64 14.57
CA TYR A 120 8.06 -13.64 13.97
C TYR A 120 9.22 -14.30 13.23
N ARG A 121 9.49 -13.81 12.03
CA ARG A 121 10.74 -14.11 11.33
C ARG A 121 11.76 -13.01 11.65
N VAL A 122 12.84 -13.36 12.31
CA VAL A 122 13.84 -12.42 12.85
C VAL A 122 15.11 -12.43 12.01
N GLN A 123 15.57 -11.26 11.60
CA GLN A 123 16.87 -11.02 10.97
C GLN A 123 17.70 -10.16 11.92
N GLU A 124 18.55 -10.78 12.73
CA GLU A 124 19.31 -10.10 13.79
C GLU A 124 20.29 -9.05 13.27
N GLU A 125 21.03 -9.34 12.18
CA GLU A 125 21.99 -8.41 11.56
C GLU A 125 21.41 -7.03 11.23
N VAL A 126 20.12 -6.94 10.99
CA VAL A 126 19.40 -5.71 10.62
C VAL A 126 18.29 -5.36 11.60
N ASN A 127 18.23 -6.02 12.75
CA ASN A 127 17.22 -5.87 13.81
C ASN A 127 15.78 -5.80 13.23
N LYS A 128 15.46 -6.75 12.34
CA LYS A 128 14.19 -6.76 11.60
C LYS A 128 13.31 -7.90 12.06
N PHE A 129 12.16 -7.57 12.62
CA PHE A 129 11.09 -8.49 12.97
C PHE A 129 10.00 -8.46 11.90
N SER A 130 9.66 -9.62 11.36
CA SER A 130 8.61 -9.74 10.33
C SER A 130 7.56 -10.73 10.79
N PRO A 131 6.37 -10.27 11.22
CA PRO A 131 5.30 -11.16 11.62
C PRO A 131 4.88 -12.07 10.48
N LYS A 132 4.62 -13.33 10.77
CA LYS A 132 4.11 -14.35 9.86
C LYS A 132 2.85 -14.95 10.42
N ARG A 133 1.77 -14.79 9.69
CA ARG A 133 0.49 -15.42 9.97
C ARG A 133 0.36 -16.69 9.13
N PHE A 134 -0.34 -17.65 9.68
CA PHE A 134 -0.63 -18.89 8.99
C PHE A 134 -1.84 -18.78 8.10
N GLY A 135 -1.82 -19.61 7.08
CA GLY A 135 -2.98 -19.88 6.26
C GLY A 135 -3.20 -18.87 5.15
N ASN A 136 -3.78 -19.33 4.06
CA ASN A 136 -4.63 -18.49 3.25
C ASN A 136 -5.86 -18.16 4.11
N GLN A 137 -6.16 -16.88 4.32
CA GLN A 137 -7.27 -16.38 5.14
C GLN A 137 -8.66 -16.98 4.82
N ARG A 138 -8.73 -17.90 3.87
CA ARG A 138 -9.96 -18.54 3.39
C ARG A 138 -10.54 -19.61 4.34
N ILE A 139 -9.79 -20.07 5.34
CA ILE A 139 -10.18 -21.25 6.15
C ILE A 139 -10.54 -20.90 7.58
N ASN A 140 -10.42 -19.65 7.99
CA ASN A 140 -10.28 -19.34 9.41
C ASN A 140 -11.36 -18.44 9.96
N LYS A 141 -12.61 -18.95 10.05
CA LYS A 141 -13.64 -18.21 10.77
C LYS A 141 -13.81 -18.67 12.22
N ASP A 142 -13.58 -19.95 12.47
CA ASP A 142 -13.74 -20.49 13.82
C ASP A 142 -12.40 -21.08 14.23
N ASN A 143 -11.52 -20.45 14.86
CA ASN A 143 -10.17 -20.88 15.29
C ASN A 143 -10.02 -22.40 15.68
N VAL A 144 -11.00 -23.20 15.36
CA VAL A 144 -11.14 -24.63 15.65
C VAL A 144 -11.51 -25.42 14.40
N PHE A 145 -10.76 -26.48 14.13
CA PHE A 145 -10.97 -27.38 13.00
C PHE A 145 -11.43 -28.76 13.48
N ASN A 146 -12.56 -29.22 13.00
CA ASN A 146 -13.00 -30.60 13.20
C ASN A 146 -12.46 -31.47 12.06
N LYS A 147 -11.87 -32.61 12.39
CA LYS A 147 -11.18 -33.53 11.48
C LYS A 147 -12.01 -33.94 10.27
N SER A 148 -13.30 -34.23 10.46
CA SER A 148 -14.19 -34.74 9.41
C SER A 148 -14.42 -33.79 8.25
N ILE A 149 -14.16 -32.47 8.44
CA ILE A 149 -14.53 -31.45 7.45
C ILE A 149 -13.28 -30.81 6.80
N TYR A 150 -12.10 -30.85 7.44
CA TYR A 150 -10.98 -29.95 7.12
C TYR A 150 -9.62 -30.60 6.92
N GLU A 151 -9.51 -31.92 6.90
CA GLU A 151 -8.21 -32.59 6.76
C GLU A 151 -7.50 -32.19 5.45
N GLU A 152 -8.24 -32.07 4.37
CA GLU A 152 -7.74 -31.53 3.10
C GLU A 152 -7.28 -30.09 3.24
N LYS A 153 -8.04 -29.25 3.95
CA LYS A 153 -7.75 -27.84 4.16
C LYS A 153 -6.54 -27.62 5.08
N LEU A 154 -6.34 -28.47 6.08
CA LEU A 154 -5.15 -28.44 6.93
C LEU A 154 -3.86 -28.68 6.12
N LEU A 155 -3.88 -29.61 5.17
CA LEU A 155 -2.76 -29.84 4.28
C LEU A 155 -2.46 -28.60 3.39
N PHE A 156 -3.46 -27.85 3.00
CA PHE A 156 -3.27 -26.67 2.17
C PHE A 156 -2.70 -25.48 2.95
N ASP A 157 -3.14 -25.27 4.16
CA ASP A 157 -2.96 -24.00 4.85
C ASP A 157 -2.03 -24.03 6.05
N GLU A 158 -1.96 -25.18 6.75
CA GLU A 158 -1.03 -25.27 7.88
C GLU A 158 0.41 -25.48 7.41
N VAL A 159 1.34 -24.85 8.11
CA VAL A 159 2.74 -25.14 7.94
C VAL A 159 3.14 -26.30 8.84
N PRO A 160 3.94 -27.23 8.33
CA PRO A 160 4.33 -28.42 9.07
C PRO A 160 5.46 -28.15 10.08
N TYR A 161 5.52 -26.94 10.66
CA TYR A 161 6.50 -26.65 11.68
C TYR A 161 6.06 -27.24 13.02
N LEU A 162 7.00 -27.77 13.79
CA LEU A 162 6.75 -28.31 15.12
C LEU A 162 6.66 -27.21 16.17
N TRP A 163 7.54 -26.25 16.09
CA TRP A 163 7.87 -25.29 17.12
C TRP A 163 6.79 -24.21 17.40
N ASN A 164 5.80 -24.10 16.58
CA ASN A 164 4.69 -23.16 16.78
C ASN A 164 3.39 -23.87 17.23
N LYS A 165 3.51 -25.05 17.84
CA LYS A 165 2.38 -25.90 18.21
C LYS A 165 2.62 -26.61 19.54
N ILE A 166 1.50 -26.97 20.17
CA ILE A 166 1.49 -28.05 21.19
C ILE A 166 0.62 -29.19 20.68
N PHE A 167 1.01 -30.40 21.02
CA PHE A 167 0.35 -31.68 20.66
C PHE A 167 -0.06 -32.41 21.90
N LYS A 168 -1.29 -32.89 22.02
CA LYS A 168 -1.71 -33.73 23.13
C LYS A 168 -0.84 -35.01 23.15
N ALA A 169 -0.23 -35.31 24.27
CA ALA A 169 0.75 -36.39 24.36
C ALA A 169 0.16 -37.76 23.96
N ASP A 170 -1.10 -38.01 24.31
CA ASP A 170 -1.81 -39.25 24.01
C ASP A 170 -1.91 -39.51 22.49
N ILE A 171 -2.12 -38.47 21.66
CA ILE A 171 -2.15 -38.65 20.21
C ILE A 171 -0.82 -39.18 19.69
N ILE A 172 0.28 -38.66 20.21
CA ILE A 172 1.61 -39.03 19.77
C ILE A 172 1.94 -40.43 20.27
N LYS A 173 1.70 -40.71 21.58
CA LYS A 173 2.05 -41.97 22.21
C LYS A 173 1.18 -43.12 21.74
N ASN A 174 -0.16 -42.97 21.78
CA ASN A 174 -1.10 -44.04 21.46
C ASN A 174 -1.07 -44.46 19.97
N ASN A 175 -0.66 -43.53 19.08
CA ASN A 175 -0.50 -43.80 17.67
C ASN A 175 0.96 -44.10 17.25
N ASN A 176 1.89 -44.23 18.21
CA ASN A 176 3.31 -44.43 17.97
C ASN A 176 3.92 -43.50 16.92
N ILE A 177 3.54 -42.20 16.95
CA ILE A 177 4.04 -41.21 16.00
C ILE A 177 5.48 -40.87 16.38
N LYS A 178 6.43 -41.19 15.49
CA LYS A 178 7.86 -40.96 15.66
C LYS A 178 8.44 -40.23 14.45
N PHE A 179 9.58 -39.59 14.66
CA PHE A 179 10.36 -38.99 13.57
C PHE A 179 11.10 -40.10 12.80
N GLU A 180 11.17 -39.95 11.48
CA GLU A 180 11.89 -40.90 10.65
C GLU A 180 13.41 -40.65 10.71
N ASN A 181 14.15 -41.63 11.21
CA ASN A 181 15.60 -41.49 11.45
C ASN A 181 16.46 -41.48 10.16
N ASP A 182 15.92 -41.89 9.03
CA ASP A 182 16.57 -41.88 7.72
C ASP A 182 16.37 -40.59 6.92
N LEU A 183 15.62 -39.61 7.48
CA LEU A 183 15.45 -38.27 6.93
C LEU A 183 16.44 -37.30 7.56
N ARG A 184 17.14 -36.54 6.73
CA ARG A 184 18.09 -35.49 7.19
C ARG A 184 17.45 -34.13 7.31
N ILE A 185 16.32 -33.89 6.64
CA ILE A 185 15.45 -32.71 6.72
C ILE A 185 14.03 -33.11 6.29
N TYR A 186 13.02 -32.30 6.64
CA TYR A 186 11.58 -32.55 6.43
C TYR A 186 10.98 -33.63 7.30
N GLU A 187 11.70 -34.08 8.33
CA GLU A 187 11.17 -35.00 9.34
C GLU A 187 9.99 -34.39 10.11
N ASP A 188 10.00 -33.07 10.28
CA ASP A 188 8.94 -32.26 10.88
C ASP A 188 7.64 -32.31 10.04
N LEU A 189 7.75 -32.27 8.73
CA LEU A 189 6.61 -32.36 7.81
C LEU A 189 5.84 -33.66 8.01
N LEU A 190 6.55 -34.80 7.98
CA LEU A 190 5.90 -36.10 8.10
C LEU A 190 5.29 -36.31 9.47
N PHE A 191 6.02 -35.98 10.54
CA PHE A 191 5.53 -36.05 11.93
C PHE A 191 4.25 -35.21 12.11
N THR A 192 4.26 -33.95 11.66
CA THR A 192 3.13 -33.04 11.83
C THR A 192 1.89 -33.53 11.10
N TYR A 193 2.02 -33.99 9.86
CA TYR A 193 0.86 -34.47 9.11
C TYR A 193 0.34 -35.81 9.64
N LYS A 194 1.21 -36.71 10.14
CA LYS A 194 0.78 -37.90 10.89
C LYS A 194 -0.03 -37.50 12.15
N ALA A 195 0.42 -36.50 12.92
CA ALA A 195 -0.31 -36.00 14.07
C ALA A 195 -1.65 -35.35 13.69
N PHE A 196 -1.67 -34.54 12.65
CA PHE A 196 -2.91 -33.93 12.15
C PHE A 196 -3.95 -34.97 11.74
N SER A 197 -3.52 -36.07 11.07
CA SER A 197 -4.44 -37.13 10.64
C SER A 197 -5.07 -37.89 11.81
N LYS A 198 -4.50 -37.81 13.00
CA LYS A 198 -5.00 -38.48 14.22
C LYS A 198 -5.76 -37.58 15.17
N ALA A 199 -5.55 -36.23 15.06
CA ALA A 199 -6.26 -35.28 15.90
C ALA A 199 -7.71 -35.13 15.42
N ASN A 200 -8.67 -35.07 16.36
CA ASN A 200 -10.08 -34.80 16.07
C ASN A 200 -10.38 -33.30 16.10
N LYS A 201 -9.62 -32.54 16.89
CA LYS A 201 -9.82 -31.11 17.04
C LYS A 201 -8.51 -30.35 17.12
N ILE A 202 -8.33 -29.39 16.21
CA ILE A 202 -7.16 -28.52 16.13
C ILE A 202 -7.60 -27.08 16.29
N SER A 203 -6.93 -26.34 17.17
CA SER A 203 -7.24 -24.93 17.44
C SER A 203 -6.06 -24.01 17.15
N ARG A 204 -6.31 -22.69 17.18
CA ARG A 204 -5.30 -21.68 16.89
C ARG A 204 -5.48 -20.44 17.75
N ILE A 205 -4.34 -19.80 18.08
CA ILE A 205 -4.29 -18.43 18.59
C ILE A 205 -3.62 -17.52 17.52
N GLU A 206 -4.10 -16.27 17.41
CA GLU A 206 -3.62 -15.32 16.39
C GLU A 206 -2.35 -14.57 16.81
N ASP A 207 -1.90 -14.74 18.05
CA ASP A 207 -0.71 -14.08 18.57
C ASP A 207 0.57 -14.62 17.93
N ASN A 208 1.56 -13.74 17.70
CA ASN A 208 2.89 -14.14 17.26
C ASN A 208 3.73 -14.45 18.49
N MET A 209 3.91 -15.73 18.80
CA MET A 209 4.49 -16.21 20.06
C MET A 209 5.90 -16.81 19.91
N TYR A 210 6.33 -17.09 18.70
CA TYR A 210 7.61 -17.75 18.41
C TYR A 210 8.52 -16.84 17.56
N TYR A 211 9.81 -16.81 17.86
CA TYR A 211 10.83 -15.99 17.18
C TYR A 211 11.79 -16.87 16.38
N TYR A 212 11.50 -17.07 15.11
CA TYR A 212 12.30 -17.86 14.18
C TYR A 212 13.48 -17.06 13.64
N ILE A 213 14.72 -17.45 14.00
CA ILE A 213 15.96 -16.78 13.58
C ILE A 213 16.34 -17.24 12.17
N VAL A 214 16.47 -16.27 11.26
CA VAL A 214 16.89 -16.54 9.88
C VAL A 214 18.25 -15.95 9.57
N SER A 215 18.97 -16.59 8.61
CA SER A 215 20.28 -16.10 8.11
C SER A 215 21.44 -16.26 9.06
N ARG A 216 21.33 -17.16 10.06
CA ARG A 216 22.50 -17.51 10.89
C ARG A 216 23.55 -18.26 10.08
N GLU A 217 24.81 -18.09 10.44
CA GLU A 217 25.94 -18.84 9.91
C GLU A 217 25.75 -20.35 10.19
N GLY A 218 25.90 -21.21 9.16
CA GLY A 218 25.65 -22.66 9.30
C GLY A 218 24.21 -23.13 9.14
N SER A 219 23.23 -22.23 8.89
CA SER A 219 21.83 -22.65 8.68
C SER A 219 21.68 -23.53 7.43
N LEU A 220 21.04 -24.70 7.60
CA LEU A 220 20.71 -25.65 6.51
C LEU A 220 19.85 -25.02 5.39
N THR A 221 19.24 -23.89 5.65
CA THR A 221 18.34 -23.21 4.71
C THR A 221 19.04 -22.22 3.78
N GLN A 222 20.31 -21.87 4.00
CA GLN A 222 21.03 -20.87 3.20
C GLN A 222 21.49 -21.41 1.84
N TYR A 223 21.93 -22.67 1.77
CA TYR A 223 22.51 -23.28 0.59
C TYR A 223 21.68 -24.45 0.08
N LEU A 224 21.78 -24.73 -1.21
CA LEU A 224 21.24 -25.96 -1.77
C LEU A 224 22.21 -27.09 -1.49
N THR A 225 21.74 -28.12 -0.78
CA THR A 225 22.50 -29.32 -0.45
C THR A 225 21.77 -30.57 -0.92
N GLU A 226 22.47 -31.73 -0.99
CA GLU A 226 21.87 -33.04 -1.30
C GLU A 226 20.72 -33.40 -0.32
N LYS A 227 20.74 -32.85 0.92
CA LYS A 227 19.66 -33.09 1.89
C LYS A 227 18.28 -32.65 1.36
N ARG A 228 18.22 -31.61 0.49
CA ARG A 228 16.94 -31.14 -0.09
C ARG A 228 16.22 -32.17 -0.97
N PHE A 229 16.90 -33.21 -1.39
CA PHE A 229 16.31 -34.32 -2.17
C PHE A 229 15.48 -35.25 -1.28
N ASP A 230 15.60 -35.16 0.05
CA ASP A 230 14.80 -35.95 0.98
C ASP A 230 13.29 -35.64 0.86
N ILE A 231 12.91 -34.51 0.23
CA ILE A 231 11.51 -34.21 -0.10
C ILE A 231 10.84 -35.33 -0.90
N PHE A 232 11.58 -36.03 -1.78
CA PHE A 232 11.03 -37.13 -2.56
C PHE A 232 10.74 -38.34 -1.67
N LYS A 233 11.66 -38.70 -0.75
CA LYS A 233 11.46 -39.76 0.24
C LYS A 233 10.30 -39.46 1.18
N VAL A 234 10.25 -38.23 1.67
CA VAL A 234 9.15 -37.76 2.54
C VAL A 234 7.81 -37.89 1.83
N THR A 235 7.78 -37.54 0.54
CA THR A 235 6.56 -37.68 -0.27
C THR A 235 6.13 -39.17 -0.39
N GLU A 236 7.06 -40.07 -0.68
CA GLU A 236 6.80 -41.51 -0.75
C GLU A 236 6.25 -42.05 0.59
N LYS A 237 6.90 -41.72 1.71
CA LYS A 237 6.43 -42.08 3.06
C LYS A 237 5.07 -41.48 3.42
N LEU A 238 4.79 -40.26 2.96
CA LEU A 238 3.50 -39.60 3.19
C LEU A 238 2.39 -40.30 2.38
N ILE A 239 2.66 -40.68 1.14
CA ILE A 239 1.73 -41.43 0.31
C ILE A 239 1.46 -42.81 0.94
N GLU A 240 2.52 -43.56 1.33
CA GLU A 240 2.42 -44.83 2.00
C GLU A 240 1.52 -44.72 3.23
N TYR A 241 1.82 -43.78 4.14
CA TYR A 241 1.02 -43.54 5.34
C TYR A 241 -0.45 -43.27 5.05
N TYR A 242 -0.76 -42.36 4.11
CA TYR A 242 -2.15 -42.03 3.80
C TYR A 242 -2.87 -43.17 3.05
N THR A 243 -2.13 -43.99 2.34
CA THR A 243 -2.66 -45.22 1.74
C THR A 243 -3.01 -46.28 2.80
N GLU A 244 -2.13 -46.50 3.80
CA GLU A 244 -2.37 -47.40 4.92
C GLU A 244 -3.62 -47.02 5.74
N ILE A 245 -3.87 -45.72 5.94
CA ILE A 245 -5.08 -45.25 6.66
C ILE A 245 -6.30 -45.09 5.75
N GLY A 246 -6.22 -45.49 4.46
CA GLY A 246 -7.34 -45.46 3.49
C GLY A 246 -7.75 -44.08 3.01
N LYS A 247 -6.90 -43.03 3.16
CA LYS A 247 -7.26 -41.65 2.85
C LYS A 247 -6.50 -41.02 1.66
N TYR A 248 -5.61 -41.81 1.01
CA TYR A 248 -4.76 -41.24 -0.04
C TYR A 248 -5.57 -40.70 -1.23
N GLU A 249 -6.57 -41.45 -1.71
CA GLU A 249 -7.33 -41.04 -2.90
C GLU A 249 -8.11 -39.72 -2.66
N GLU A 250 -8.61 -39.53 -1.45
CA GLU A 250 -9.30 -38.33 -1.04
C GLU A 250 -8.34 -37.14 -0.96
N LEU A 251 -7.12 -37.34 -0.41
CA LEU A 251 -6.18 -36.25 -0.07
C LEU A 251 -5.05 -36.05 -1.07
N LYS A 252 -4.97 -36.88 -2.15
CA LYS A 252 -3.86 -36.84 -3.10
C LYS A 252 -3.59 -35.46 -3.73
N GLU A 253 -4.63 -34.67 -4.01
CA GLU A 253 -4.48 -33.33 -4.58
C GLU A 253 -3.88 -32.36 -3.55
N ALA A 254 -4.27 -32.48 -2.27
CA ALA A 254 -3.73 -31.69 -1.18
C ALA A 254 -2.26 -32.07 -0.88
N ILE A 255 -1.94 -33.36 -0.87
CA ILE A 255 -0.57 -33.86 -0.72
C ILE A 255 0.29 -33.33 -1.87
N LEU A 256 -0.17 -33.44 -3.11
CA LEU A 256 0.52 -32.92 -4.27
C LEU A 256 0.75 -31.39 -4.16
N TYR A 257 -0.24 -30.63 -3.68
CA TYR A 257 -0.10 -29.19 -3.45
C TYR A 257 1.05 -28.90 -2.48
N VAL A 258 1.12 -29.58 -1.36
CA VAL A 258 2.21 -29.44 -0.36
C VAL A 258 3.57 -29.69 -1.00
N ILE A 259 3.69 -30.77 -1.77
CA ILE A 259 4.95 -31.14 -2.41
C ILE A 259 5.37 -30.12 -3.49
N LEU A 260 4.43 -29.65 -4.30
CA LEU A 260 4.69 -28.57 -5.26
C LEU A 260 5.17 -27.30 -4.56
N LYS A 261 4.55 -26.93 -3.41
CA LYS A 261 4.97 -25.78 -2.61
C LYS A 261 6.45 -25.90 -2.18
N HIS A 262 6.88 -27.05 -1.69
CA HIS A 262 8.27 -27.29 -1.28
C HIS A 262 9.25 -27.33 -2.47
N ILE A 263 8.89 -27.99 -3.56
CA ILE A 263 9.72 -28.01 -4.77
C ILE A 263 9.92 -26.60 -5.33
N TYR A 264 8.85 -25.80 -5.47
CA TYR A 264 8.96 -24.48 -6.07
C TYR A 264 9.65 -23.46 -5.18
N VAL A 265 9.58 -23.57 -3.86
CA VAL A 265 10.41 -22.75 -2.93
C VAL A 265 11.90 -22.90 -3.27
N ILE A 266 12.36 -24.10 -3.56
CA ILE A 266 13.77 -24.37 -3.94
C ILE A 266 14.07 -23.84 -5.34
N LEU A 267 13.19 -24.08 -6.30
CA LEU A 267 13.38 -23.61 -7.69
C LEU A 267 13.43 -22.08 -7.78
N GLU A 268 12.63 -21.37 -7.00
CA GLU A 268 12.54 -19.92 -6.98
C GLU A 268 13.71 -19.25 -6.24
N LYS A 269 14.37 -19.93 -5.32
CA LYS A 269 15.39 -19.32 -4.45
C LYS A 269 16.66 -18.95 -5.23
N LYS A 270 16.97 -17.65 -5.31
CA LYS A 270 18.10 -17.09 -6.11
C LYS A 270 19.46 -17.50 -5.58
N THR A 271 19.62 -17.56 -4.26
CA THR A 271 20.88 -17.94 -3.61
C THR A 271 21.36 -19.31 -4.07
N TYR A 272 20.45 -20.21 -4.41
CA TYR A 272 20.75 -21.54 -4.90
C TYR A 272 21.27 -21.59 -6.35
N SER A 273 21.32 -20.46 -7.05
CA SER A 273 21.93 -20.37 -8.38
C SER A 273 23.45 -20.46 -8.36
N ARG A 274 24.07 -20.33 -7.20
CA ARG A 274 25.53 -20.57 -7.05
C ARG A 274 25.87 -22.04 -7.21
N GLU A 275 24.95 -22.94 -6.83
CA GLU A 275 25.08 -24.40 -6.91
C GLU A 275 24.43 -24.93 -8.20
N LYS A 276 24.84 -24.41 -9.37
CA LYS A 276 24.20 -24.70 -10.67
C LYS A 276 24.06 -26.18 -10.98
N LYS A 277 25.11 -26.98 -10.78
CA LYS A 277 25.07 -28.42 -11.06
C LYS A 277 24.03 -29.13 -10.19
N LEU A 278 24.02 -28.84 -8.91
CA LEU A 278 23.11 -29.45 -7.96
C LEU A 278 21.65 -29.02 -8.22
N LYS A 279 21.44 -27.76 -8.54
CA LYS A 279 20.11 -27.23 -8.89
C LYS A 279 19.57 -27.82 -10.19
N LEU A 280 20.42 -28.06 -11.19
CA LEU A 280 20.03 -28.77 -12.42
C LEU A 280 19.66 -30.24 -12.15
N LYS A 281 20.42 -30.93 -11.26
CA LYS A 281 20.11 -32.29 -10.80
C LYS A 281 18.75 -32.29 -10.07
N TYR A 282 18.51 -31.34 -9.16
CA TYR A 282 17.24 -31.22 -8.45
C TYR A 282 16.05 -30.97 -9.40
N ILE A 283 16.18 -30.09 -10.39
CA ILE A 283 15.16 -29.88 -11.43
C ILE A 283 14.85 -31.18 -12.16
N ASN A 284 15.90 -31.88 -12.60
CA ASN A 284 15.71 -33.13 -13.36
C ASN A 284 14.95 -34.19 -12.56
N GLN A 285 15.32 -34.37 -11.29
CA GLN A 285 14.69 -35.34 -10.40
C GLN A 285 13.28 -34.93 -9.99
N SER A 286 13.05 -33.64 -9.69
CA SER A 286 11.70 -33.12 -9.37
C SER A 286 10.71 -33.40 -10.50
N PHE A 287 11.07 -33.10 -11.75
CA PHE A 287 10.17 -33.31 -12.87
C PHE A 287 10.00 -34.80 -13.21
N ALA A 288 11.03 -35.61 -13.02
CA ALA A 288 10.93 -37.06 -13.18
C ALA A 288 10.01 -37.67 -12.12
N PHE A 289 10.21 -37.30 -10.86
CA PHE A 289 9.40 -37.72 -9.73
C PHE A 289 7.92 -37.33 -9.88
N LEU A 290 7.65 -36.06 -10.18
CA LEU A 290 6.28 -35.56 -10.38
C LEU A 290 5.57 -36.33 -11.53
N ASN A 291 6.24 -36.55 -12.66
CA ASN A 291 5.65 -37.27 -13.80
C ASN A 291 5.41 -38.77 -13.50
N LYS A 292 6.22 -39.38 -12.64
CA LYS A 292 6.07 -40.77 -12.24
C LYS A 292 4.98 -40.94 -11.19
N THR A 293 5.00 -40.12 -10.15
CA THR A 293 4.17 -40.30 -8.95
C THR A 293 2.78 -39.65 -9.10
N PHE A 294 2.69 -38.53 -9.84
CA PHE A 294 1.47 -37.78 -10.05
C PHE A 294 1.28 -37.42 -11.53
N PRO A 295 0.80 -38.32 -12.38
CA PRO A 295 0.73 -38.09 -13.84
C PRO A 295 0.04 -36.77 -14.23
N ASN A 296 -1.00 -36.37 -13.51
CA ASN A 296 -1.77 -35.18 -13.76
C ASN A 296 -1.34 -33.95 -12.93
N TRP A 297 -0.13 -33.96 -12.35
CA TRP A 297 0.35 -32.88 -11.44
C TRP A 297 0.24 -31.46 -12.01
N LYS A 298 0.24 -31.32 -13.33
CA LYS A 298 0.15 -30.02 -14.00
C LYS A 298 -1.24 -29.39 -13.86
N GLU A 299 -2.25 -30.17 -13.53
CA GLU A 299 -3.63 -29.69 -13.35
C GLU A 299 -3.94 -29.30 -11.90
N ASN A 300 -3.00 -29.52 -10.98
CA ASN A 300 -3.21 -29.22 -9.56
C ASN A 300 -3.51 -27.74 -9.33
N MET A 301 -4.43 -27.46 -8.40
CA MET A 301 -4.86 -26.12 -8.00
C MET A 301 -3.74 -25.22 -7.44
N TYR A 302 -2.55 -25.79 -7.15
CA TYR A 302 -1.38 -25.02 -6.71
C TYR A 302 -1.09 -23.81 -7.61
N PHE A 303 -1.17 -23.99 -8.92
CA PHE A 303 -0.81 -22.93 -9.86
C PHE A 303 -1.80 -21.75 -9.83
N GLU A 304 -3.07 -22.03 -9.60
CA GLU A 304 -4.14 -21.04 -9.47
C GLU A 304 -4.08 -20.35 -8.11
N LEU A 305 -4.11 -21.12 -7.02
CA LEU A 305 -4.09 -20.57 -5.65
C LEU A 305 -2.84 -19.74 -5.36
N GLN A 306 -1.69 -20.11 -5.93
CA GLN A 306 -0.45 -19.35 -5.77
C GLN A 306 -0.25 -18.27 -6.84
N ASN A 307 -1.27 -17.98 -7.68
CA ASN A 307 -1.16 -17.03 -8.80
C ASN A 307 0.06 -17.29 -9.69
N ARG A 308 0.36 -18.59 -9.96
CA ARG A 308 1.50 -19.01 -10.76
C ARG A 308 1.09 -19.27 -12.20
N ASN A 309 1.83 -18.75 -13.17
CA ASN A 309 1.57 -19.03 -14.57
C ASN A 309 1.87 -20.52 -14.85
N LYS A 310 0.82 -21.35 -14.93
CA LYS A 310 0.86 -22.78 -15.14
C LYS A 310 1.82 -23.18 -16.29
N LYS A 311 1.64 -22.59 -17.49
CA LYS A 311 2.47 -22.85 -18.68
C LYS A 311 3.97 -22.67 -18.43
N THR A 312 4.33 -21.67 -17.64
CA THR A 312 5.72 -21.35 -17.30
C THR A 312 6.28 -22.27 -16.23
N TYR A 313 5.51 -22.45 -15.15
CA TYR A 313 5.96 -23.22 -13.98
C TYR A 313 6.06 -24.72 -14.26
N THR A 314 5.23 -25.27 -15.14
CA THR A 314 5.28 -26.68 -15.54
C THR A 314 6.34 -26.98 -16.61
N SER A 315 7.10 -26.00 -17.05
CA SER A 315 8.17 -26.16 -18.05
C SER A 315 9.53 -26.45 -17.41
N LYS A 316 10.01 -27.68 -17.55
CA LYS A 316 11.36 -28.12 -17.13
C LYS A 316 12.46 -27.28 -17.79
N LEU A 317 12.31 -26.98 -19.10
CA LEU A 317 13.26 -26.14 -19.85
C LEU A 317 13.36 -24.73 -19.26
N TYR A 318 12.24 -24.15 -18.86
CA TYR A 318 12.18 -22.84 -18.20
C TYR A 318 13.10 -22.79 -16.98
N TRP A 319 12.98 -23.75 -16.05
CA TRP A 319 13.77 -23.78 -14.81
C TRP A 319 15.25 -24.05 -15.06
N LYS A 320 15.58 -24.88 -16.08
CA LYS A 320 16.97 -25.07 -16.51
C LYS A 320 17.60 -23.77 -17.01
N LEU A 321 16.91 -23.06 -17.90
CA LEU A 321 17.37 -21.77 -18.42
C LEU A 321 17.53 -20.74 -17.30
N CYS A 322 16.57 -20.64 -16.37
CA CYS A 322 16.68 -19.78 -15.19
C CYS A 322 17.94 -20.07 -14.36
N THR A 323 18.27 -21.34 -14.19
CA THR A 323 19.45 -21.76 -13.42
C THR A 323 20.76 -21.44 -14.15
N ILE A 324 20.82 -21.62 -15.46
CA ILE A 324 22.00 -21.32 -16.29
C ILE A 324 22.26 -19.80 -16.32
N ILE A 325 21.22 -19.01 -16.53
CA ILE A 325 21.30 -17.54 -16.65
C ILE A 325 21.48 -16.87 -15.27
N GLY A 326 21.14 -17.56 -14.18
CA GLY A 326 21.20 -17.00 -12.81
C GLY A 326 20.05 -16.05 -12.43
N TYR A 327 18.97 -16.00 -13.23
CA TYR A 327 17.80 -15.15 -13.00
C TYR A 327 16.50 -15.92 -13.20
N ASN A 328 15.49 -15.65 -12.35
CA ASN A 328 14.12 -16.09 -12.60
C ASN A 328 13.48 -15.20 -13.67
N ILE A 329 12.84 -15.80 -14.67
CA ILE A 329 12.15 -15.06 -15.74
C ILE A 329 10.98 -14.23 -15.17
N THR A 330 10.39 -14.62 -14.05
CA THR A 330 9.41 -13.77 -13.33
C THR A 330 10.01 -12.43 -12.89
N ASP A 331 11.27 -12.42 -12.43
CA ASP A 331 11.98 -11.17 -12.14
C ASP A 331 12.38 -10.43 -13.43
N ILE A 332 12.76 -11.16 -14.46
CA ILE A 332 13.02 -10.61 -15.80
C ILE A 332 11.73 -10.04 -16.38
N ASN A 333 10.63 -10.79 -16.35
CA ASN A 333 9.32 -10.30 -16.83
C ASN A 333 8.83 -9.11 -15.99
N ARG A 334 9.04 -9.12 -14.67
CA ARG A 334 8.71 -7.98 -13.81
C ARG A 334 9.61 -6.77 -14.12
N LYS A 335 10.90 -6.98 -14.36
CA LYS A 335 11.82 -5.93 -14.81
C LYS A 335 11.50 -5.47 -16.22
N LEU A 336 11.22 -6.38 -17.15
CA LEU A 336 10.78 -6.06 -18.52
C LEU A 336 9.44 -5.35 -18.52
N LYS A 337 8.46 -5.80 -17.71
CA LYS A 337 7.18 -5.10 -17.54
C LYS A 337 7.41 -3.68 -17.01
N LYS A 338 8.23 -3.52 -15.97
CA LYS A 338 8.60 -2.19 -15.46
C LYS A 338 9.36 -1.36 -16.49
N LEU A 339 10.27 -1.96 -17.25
CA LEU A 339 10.98 -1.28 -18.34
C LEU A 339 10.03 -0.91 -19.48
N PHE A 340 9.08 -1.76 -19.82
CA PHE A 340 8.07 -1.51 -20.83
C PHE A 340 7.09 -0.41 -20.39
N GLU A 341 6.59 -0.47 -19.16
CA GLU A 341 5.77 0.59 -18.55
C GLU A 341 6.54 1.93 -18.53
N PHE A 342 7.80 1.89 -18.15
CA PHE A 342 8.69 3.05 -18.17
C PHE A 342 8.92 3.57 -19.59
N ALA A 343 9.10 2.67 -20.56
CA ALA A 343 9.25 3.05 -21.98
C ALA A 343 7.97 3.68 -22.55
N ILE A 344 6.79 3.15 -22.19
CA ILE A 344 5.49 3.74 -22.53
C ILE A 344 5.35 5.12 -21.91
N PHE A 345 5.70 5.25 -20.64
CA PHE A 345 5.61 6.49 -19.88
C PHE A 345 6.51 7.59 -20.49
N ILE A 346 7.77 7.27 -20.78
CA ILE A 346 8.68 8.21 -21.49
C ILE A 346 8.15 8.54 -22.89
N ARG A 347 7.65 7.54 -23.60
CA ARG A 347 7.10 7.74 -24.96
C ARG A 347 5.90 8.69 -24.93
N THR A 348 5.00 8.55 -23.97
CA THR A 348 3.83 9.42 -23.84
C THR A 348 4.21 10.85 -23.44
N GLY A 349 5.14 11.02 -22.50
CA GLY A 349 5.68 12.32 -22.12
C GLY A 349 6.38 13.04 -23.28
N ASN A 350 7.17 12.31 -24.08
CA ASN A 350 7.80 12.87 -25.28
C ASN A 350 6.79 13.30 -26.36
N VAL A 351 5.74 12.50 -26.57
CA VAL A 351 4.65 12.88 -27.47
C VAL A 351 3.97 14.14 -26.97
N TYR A 352 3.70 14.21 -25.65
CA TYR A 352 3.13 15.38 -25.00
C TYR A 352 3.99 16.63 -25.28
N LYS A 353 5.30 16.58 -25.00
CA LYS A 353 6.26 17.66 -25.24
C LYS A 353 6.27 18.12 -26.70
N LYS A 354 6.27 17.19 -27.65
CA LYS A 354 6.21 17.50 -29.08
C LYS A 354 4.91 18.19 -29.50
N GLN A 355 3.80 17.94 -28.79
CA GLN A 355 2.53 18.61 -29.03
C GLN A 355 2.43 19.96 -28.32
N TYR A 356 3.25 20.23 -27.34
CA TYR A 356 3.25 21.47 -26.58
C TYR A 356 3.48 22.70 -27.46
N THR A 357 4.25 22.58 -28.54
CA THR A 357 4.48 23.66 -29.53
C THR A 357 3.44 23.72 -30.63
N LYS A 358 2.47 22.80 -30.68
CA LYS A 358 1.40 22.81 -31.68
C LYS A 358 0.23 23.67 -31.23
N PRO A 359 -0.55 24.31 -32.12
CA PRO A 359 -1.68 25.14 -31.74
C PRO A 359 -2.71 24.34 -30.92
N ILE A 360 -3.34 25.02 -29.98
CA ILE A 360 -4.48 24.50 -29.22
C ILE A 360 -5.73 24.52 -30.12
N ASP A 361 -6.57 23.50 -29.96
CA ASP A 361 -7.91 23.46 -30.60
C ASP A 361 -8.91 24.10 -29.62
N ALA A 362 -9.37 25.30 -29.95
CA ALA A 362 -10.24 26.11 -29.09
C ALA A 362 -11.61 25.45 -28.79
N LYS A 363 -12.05 24.52 -29.64
CA LYS A 363 -13.31 23.78 -29.49
C LYS A 363 -13.12 22.37 -28.91
N LYS A 364 -11.98 22.09 -28.27
CA LYS A 364 -11.69 20.78 -27.71
C LYS A 364 -11.71 20.80 -26.21
N ILE A 365 -12.52 19.89 -25.62
CA ILE A 365 -12.66 19.66 -24.21
C ILE A 365 -12.08 18.28 -23.88
N PHE A 366 -11.29 18.17 -22.84
CA PHE A 366 -10.77 16.91 -22.34
C PHE A 366 -11.14 16.72 -20.87
N ILE A 367 -11.81 15.60 -20.58
CA ILE A 367 -12.28 15.23 -19.25
C ILE A 367 -11.56 13.98 -18.81
N TYR A 368 -10.94 14.01 -17.63
CA TYR A 368 -10.18 12.88 -17.10
C TYR A 368 -10.69 12.49 -15.71
N PRO A 369 -11.79 11.70 -15.65
CA PRO A 369 -12.48 11.36 -14.41
C PRO A 369 -11.72 10.29 -13.64
N GLN A 370 -11.43 10.51 -12.37
CA GLN A 370 -10.75 9.58 -11.48
C GLN A 370 -9.56 8.85 -12.13
N GLN A 371 -8.71 9.59 -12.82
CA GLN A 371 -7.60 9.06 -13.63
C GLN A 371 -8.02 8.01 -14.67
N GLY A 372 -9.26 8.11 -15.18
CA GLY A 372 -9.84 7.21 -16.17
C GLY A 372 -10.43 5.92 -15.59
N ASN A 373 -10.58 5.82 -14.28
CA ASN A 373 -11.07 4.62 -13.63
C ASN A 373 -12.60 4.61 -13.46
N ASN A 374 -13.22 5.75 -13.24
CA ASN A 374 -14.66 5.84 -13.05
C ASN A 374 -15.18 7.18 -13.60
N LEU A 375 -16.32 7.14 -14.31
CA LEU A 375 -17.04 8.30 -14.79
C LEU A 375 -18.31 8.45 -13.95
N ASN A 376 -18.21 9.13 -12.83
CA ASN A 376 -19.32 9.39 -11.93
C ASN A 376 -19.19 10.78 -11.29
N GLY A 377 -20.16 11.14 -10.48
CA GLY A 377 -20.15 12.37 -9.70
C GLY A 377 -19.94 13.61 -10.56
N ASN A 378 -19.12 14.55 -10.13
CA ASN A 378 -18.91 15.85 -10.76
C ASN A 378 -18.61 15.74 -12.27
N MET A 379 -17.75 14.79 -12.66
CA MET A 379 -17.35 14.65 -14.06
C MET A 379 -18.46 14.13 -14.94
N PHE A 380 -19.32 13.25 -14.44
CA PHE A 380 -20.47 12.76 -15.19
C PHE A 380 -21.46 13.89 -15.48
N TYR A 381 -21.83 14.70 -14.47
CA TYR A 381 -22.81 15.79 -14.66
C TYR A 381 -22.26 16.89 -15.57
N ILE A 382 -20.95 17.20 -15.52
CA ILE A 382 -20.30 18.08 -16.51
C ILE A 382 -20.40 17.48 -17.91
N VAL A 383 -20.16 16.17 -18.09
CA VAL A 383 -20.30 15.51 -19.41
C VAL A 383 -21.75 15.57 -19.87
N LYS A 384 -22.72 15.31 -19.00
CA LYS A 384 -24.15 15.38 -19.29
C LYS A 384 -24.54 16.77 -19.81
N GLU A 385 -24.18 17.83 -19.08
CA GLU A 385 -24.43 19.22 -19.49
C GLU A 385 -23.83 19.53 -20.86
N LEU A 386 -22.56 19.19 -21.07
CA LEU A 386 -21.86 19.45 -22.34
C LEU A 386 -22.43 18.65 -23.53
N ALA A 387 -23.03 17.52 -23.25
CA ALA A 387 -23.60 16.65 -24.30
C ALA A 387 -25.02 17.01 -24.65
N THR A 388 -25.81 17.54 -23.71
CA THR A 388 -27.25 17.84 -23.92
C THR A 388 -27.54 19.30 -24.23
N ASN A 389 -26.68 20.24 -23.85
CA ASN A 389 -26.89 21.66 -24.06
C ASN A 389 -26.35 22.11 -25.44
N ASP A 390 -27.20 22.71 -26.27
CA ASP A 390 -26.89 23.17 -27.64
C ASP A 390 -25.77 24.21 -27.70
N LEU A 391 -25.52 24.94 -26.62
CA LEU A 391 -24.40 25.91 -26.58
C LEU A 391 -23.03 25.21 -26.81
N TYR A 392 -22.95 23.91 -26.57
CA TYR A 392 -21.71 23.11 -26.72
C TYR A 392 -21.75 22.18 -27.95
N LYS A 393 -22.71 22.26 -28.85
CA LYS A 393 -22.85 21.36 -30.01
C LYS A 393 -21.61 21.29 -30.89
N ASP A 394 -20.87 22.38 -31.04
CA ASP A 394 -19.65 22.47 -31.86
C ASP A 394 -18.39 22.01 -31.14
N TYR A 395 -18.47 21.71 -29.82
CA TYR A 395 -17.32 21.29 -29.07
C TYR A 395 -17.06 19.79 -29.19
N LYS A 396 -15.79 19.43 -29.27
CA LYS A 396 -15.31 18.04 -29.34
C LYS A 396 -14.98 17.54 -27.92
N ILE A 397 -15.83 16.72 -27.34
CA ILE A 397 -15.70 16.21 -25.99
C ILE A 397 -14.90 14.92 -26.02
N TYR A 398 -13.78 14.87 -25.31
CA TYR A 398 -12.93 13.69 -25.13
C TYR A 398 -12.91 13.23 -23.69
N ILE A 399 -13.16 11.94 -23.46
CA ILE A 399 -13.08 11.32 -22.12
C ILE A 399 -11.88 10.38 -22.07
N GLY A 400 -10.99 10.62 -21.12
CA GLY A 400 -9.86 9.75 -20.82
C GLY A 400 -10.30 8.53 -20.01
N TYR A 401 -9.89 7.31 -20.42
CA TYR A 401 -10.20 6.08 -19.69
C TYR A 401 -8.95 5.20 -19.46
N SER A 402 -8.95 4.42 -18.38
CA SER A 402 -7.93 3.43 -18.09
C SER A 402 -8.37 2.04 -18.56
N GLU A 403 -7.41 1.22 -18.88
CA GLU A 403 -7.47 -0.16 -19.42
C GLU A 403 -8.86 -0.75 -19.75
N ASN A 404 -9.60 -1.27 -18.76
CA ASN A 404 -10.83 -2.06 -18.97
C ASN A 404 -12.12 -1.27 -18.77
N ASN A 405 -12.05 0.03 -18.46
CA ASN A 405 -13.23 0.81 -18.08
C ASN A 405 -14.04 1.39 -19.24
N LYS A 406 -13.60 1.23 -20.49
CA LYS A 406 -14.30 1.79 -21.65
C LYS A 406 -15.75 1.31 -21.77
N ASN A 407 -15.99 0.01 -21.63
CA ASN A 407 -17.33 -0.58 -21.76
C ASN A 407 -18.28 -0.11 -20.66
N LYS A 408 -17.75 0.07 -19.41
CA LYS A 408 -18.51 0.66 -18.31
C LYS A 408 -18.96 2.09 -18.65
N PHE A 409 -18.07 2.91 -19.19
CA PHE A 409 -18.39 4.29 -19.59
C PHE A 409 -19.39 4.33 -20.76
N ILE A 410 -19.25 3.42 -21.73
CA ILE A 410 -20.19 3.30 -22.84
C ILE A 410 -21.59 3.01 -22.32
N LYS A 411 -21.79 1.96 -21.54
CA LYS A 411 -23.09 1.58 -20.98
C LYS A 411 -23.73 2.71 -20.17
N LEU A 412 -22.94 3.40 -19.34
CA LEU A 412 -23.42 4.55 -18.59
C LEU A 412 -23.91 5.66 -19.52
N LEU A 413 -23.14 6.05 -20.54
CA LEU A 413 -23.53 7.15 -21.42
C LEU A 413 -24.67 6.76 -22.40
N GLU A 414 -24.80 5.49 -22.76
CA GLU A 414 -25.93 4.93 -23.51
C GLU A 414 -27.24 5.06 -22.73
N SER A 415 -27.22 4.75 -21.41
CA SER A 415 -28.42 4.83 -20.59
C SER A 415 -28.97 6.26 -20.40
N TYR A 416 -28.18 7.29 -20.80
CA TYR A 416 -28.59 8.70 -20.81
C TYR A 416 -28.67 9.28 -22.23
N ASN A 417 -28.57 8.47 -23.29
CA ASN A 417 -28.63 8.86 -24.69
C ASN A 417 -27.61 9.92 -25.13
N ILE A 418 -26.42 9.97 -24.50
CA ILE A 418 -25.38 10.97 -24.76
C ILE A 418 -24.07 10.41 -25.31
N LEU A 419 -24.01 9.12 -25.61
CA LEU A 419 -22.79 8.46 -26.07
C LEU A 419 -22.27 9.05 -27.40
N ASN A 420 -23.15 9.42 -28.33
CA ASN A 420 -22.82 9.96 -29.64
C ASN A 420 -22.06 11.31 -29.58
N ARG A 421 -22.15 12.04 -28.47
CA ARG A 421 -21.51 13.35 -28.26
C ARG A 421 -20.05 13.26 -27.81
N VAL A 422 -19.58 12.08 -27.38
CA VAL A 422 -18.27 11.93 -26.77
C VAL A 422 -17.31 11.03 -27.53
N LYS A 423 -16.02 11.25 -27.36
CA LYS A 423 -14.95 10.42 -27.95
C LYS A 423 -14.04 9.92 -26.81
N PHE A 424 -13.73 8.63 -26.83
CA PHE A 424 -12.87 8.03 -25.83
C PHE A 424 -11.40 8.03 -26.22
N VAL A 425 -10.51 8.27 -25.26
CA VAL A 425 -9.06 8.14 -25.43
C VAL A 425 -8.46 7.34 -24.28
N LYS A 426 -7.76 6.26 -24.63
CA LYS A 426 -7.12 5.38 -23.65
C LYS A 426 -5.91 6.08 -23.03
N SER A 427 -5.82 6.07 -21.69
CA SER A 427 -4.66 6.57 -20.95
C SER A 427 -3.37 5.84 -21.36
N LYS A 428 -2.22 6.44 -21.11
CA LYS A 428 -0.89 5.89 -21.48
C LYS A 428 -0.70 5.64 -22.99
N THR A 429 -1.51 6.28 -23.88
CA THR A 429 -1.36 6.19 -25.33
C THR A 429 -0.87 7.51 -25.94
N ARG A 430 -0.31 7.43 -27.16
CA ARG A 430 0.08 8.63 -27.92
C ARG A 430 -1.11 9.55 -28.23
N LYS A 431 -2.30 8.98 -28.50
CA LYS A 431 -3.53 9.71 -28.76
C LYS A 431 -3.94 10.51 -27.54
N PHE A 432 -3.90 9.91 -26.34
CA PHE A 432 -4.17 10.57 -25.08
C PHE A 432 -3.27 11.82 -24.87
N SER A 433 -1.94 11.64 -25.01
CA SER A 433 -1.00 12.76 -24.86
C SER A 433 -1.24 13.89 -25.88
N LYS A 434 -1.62 13.55 -27.12
CA LYS A 434 -1.96 14.53 -28.14
C LYS A 434 -3.24 15.30 -27.79
N VAL A 435 -4.27 14.59 -27.30
CA VAL A 435 -5.54 15.21 -26.91
C VAL A 435 -5.33 16.13 -25.72
N LEU A 436 -4.68 15.63 -24.64
CA LEU A 436 -4.39 16.43 -23.45
C LEU A 436 -3.59 17.71 -23.78
N ALA A 437 -2.55 17.61 -24.61
CA ALA A 437 -1.70 18.76 -24.94
C ALA A 437 -2.38 19.83 -25.83
N ARG A 438 -3.41 19.43 -26.57
CA ARG A 438 -4.05 20.29 -27.58
C ARG A 438 -5.50 20.70 -27.25
N SER A 439 -6.05 20.23 -26.11
CA SER A 439 -7.38 20.66 -25.67
C SER A 439 -7.31 22.01 -24.98
N LYS A 440 -8.25 22.88 -25.29
CA LYS A 440 -8.39 24.21 -24.68
C LYS A 440 -8.88 24.07 -23.24
N TYR A 441 -9.86 23.19 -23.00
CA TYR A 441 -10.51 23.03 -21.71
C TYR A 441 -10.19 21.66 -21.12
N LEU A 442 -9.76 21.64 -19.86
CA LEU A 442 -9.35 20.45 -19.11
C LEU A 442 -10.15 20.35 -17.84
N PHE A 443 -10.78 19.21 -17.60
CA PHE A 443 -11.56 18.93 -16.41
C PHE A 443 -11.07 17.64 -15.73
N THR A 444 -10.92 17.65 -14.42
CA THR A 444 -10.68 16.47 -13.61
C THR A 444 -11.17 16.66 -12.18
N ASP A 445 -11.42 15.56 -11.51
CA ASP A 445 -11.73 15.47 -10.10
C ASP A 445 -10.57 14.90 -9.24
N THR A 446 -9.43 14.65 -9.86
CA THR A 446 -8.24 14.08 -9.23
C THR A 446 -6.96 14.78 -9.73
N SER A 447 -6.17 14.09 -10.56
CA SER A 447 -4.90 14.62 -11.07
C SER A 447 -4.64 14.23 -12.51
N MET A 448 -4.10 15.15 -13.29
CA MET A 448 -3.51 14.88 -14.60
C MET A 448 -2.23 14.04 -14.45
N PRO A 449 -1.76 13.36 -15.51
CA PRO A 449 -0.52 12.58 -15.49
C PRO A 449 0.70 13.41 -15.07
N THR A 450 1.69 12.77 -14.44
CA THR A 450 2.89 13.44 -13.92
C THR A 450 3.75 14.14 -14.97
N TYR A 451 3.59 13.82 -16.28
CA TYR A 451 4.24 14.52 -17.39
C TYR A 451 3.48 15.78 -17.88
N PHE A 452 2.31 16.03 -17.36
CA PHE A 452 1.50 17.20 -17.70
C PHE A 452 2.21 18.49 -17.29
N ILE A 453 2.19 19.48 -18.16
CA ILE A 453 2.60 20.86 -17.93
C ILE A 453 1.50 21.69 -18.56
N LYS A 454 0.78 22.46 -17.75
CA LYS A 454 -0.30 23.30 -18.26
C LYS A 454 0.27 24.38 -19.19
N ARG A 455 -0.38 24.62 -20.29
CA ARG A 455 -0.10 25.76 -21.20
C ARG A 455 -0.90 26.96 -20.76
N GLU A 456 -0.38 28.16 -21.02
CA GLU A 456 -1.07 29.41 -20.68
C GLU A 456 -2.45 29.52 -21.36
N GLU A 457 -2.55 29.05 -22.61
CA GLU A 457 -3.80 29.11 -23.37
C GLU A 457 -4.85 28.08 -22.91
N GLN A 458 -4.48 27.08 -22.09
CA GLN A 458 -5.42 26.10 -21.56
C GLN A 458 -6.17 26.65 -20.35
N VAL A 459 -7.43 26.27 -20.23
CA VAL A 459 -8.26 26.52 -19.02
C VAL A 459 -8.46 25.19 -18.32
N TYR A 460 -8.04 25.11 -17.06
CA TYR A 460 -8.04 23.88 -16.29
C TYR A 460 -8.87 24.03 -15.01
N LEU A 461 -9.94 23.22 -14.89
CA LEU A 461 -10.77 23.08 -13.70
C LEU A 461 -10.46 21.77 -12.98
N ASN A 462 -10.20 21.83 -11.68
CA ASN A 462 -10.17 20.68 -10.77
C ASN A 462 -11.29 20.81 -9.74
N THR A 463 -12.23 19.85 -9.75
CA THR A 463 -13.39 19.89 -8.85
C THR A 463 -13.14 19.15 -7.53
N TRP A 464 -12.03 18.38 -7.43
CA TRP A 464 -11.88 17.36 -6.39
C TRP A 464 -13.07 16.41 -6.38
N HIS A 465 -13.17 15.52 -5.38
CA HIS A 465 -14.15 14.44 -5.40
C HIS A 465 -14.96 14.28 -4.10
N GLY A 466 -14.94 15.25 -3.20
CA GLY A 466 -15.78 15.26 -1.99
C GLY A 466 -15.28 16.16 -0.88
N THR A 467 -16.19 16.58 -0.01
CA THR A 467 -15.90 17.33 1.20
C THR A 467 -15.10 16.43 2.18
N PRO A 468 -13.95 16.88 2.71
CA PRO A 468 -13.10 16.01 3.52
C PRO A 468 -13.64 15.83 4.94
N LEU A 469 -13.97 14.60 5.30
CA LEU A 469 -14.15 14.14 6.66
C LEU A 469 -12.81 13.68 7.25
N LYS A 470 -12.06 12.90 6.47
CA LYS A 470 -10.75 12.33 6.82
C LYS A 470 -9.63 13.32 6.59
N THR A 471 -8.56 13.21 7.38
CA THR A 471 -7.37 14.04 7.17
C THR A 471 -6.76 13.81 5.78
N LEU A 472 -6.31 14.89 5.15
CA LEU A 472 -5.72 14.93 3.83
C LEU A 472 -4.33 15.59 3.86
N GLY A 473 -3.57 15.40 2.81
CA GLY A 473 -2.34 16.13 2.57
C GLY A 473 -1.35 16.06 3.74
N LYS A 474 -0.91 17.21 4.19
CA LYS A 474 0.03 17.39 5.31
C LYS A 474 -0.48 16.81 6.64
N SER A 475 -1.79 16.79 6.84
CA SER A 475 -2.42 16.33 8.09
C SER A 475 -2.60 14.82 8.19
N THR A 476 -2.30 14.03 7.13
CA THR A 476 -2.38 12.57 7.20
C THR A 476 -1.26 11.98 8.06
N GLU A 477 -1.59 10.94 8.83
CA GLU A 477 -0.62 10.30 9.72
C GLU A 477 0.47 9.51 8.95
N ASN A 478 0.12 8.73 7.94
CA ASN A 478 1.05 7.78 7.31
C ASN A 478 1.65 8.24 5.98
N ASP A 479 0.87 8.89 5.12
CA ASP A 479 1.25 9.20 3.73
C ASP A 479 1.30 10.71 3.45
N PHE A 480 1.50 11.53 4.48
CA PHE A 480 1.54 13.00 4.41
C PHE A 480 2.48 13.57 3.35
N PHE A 481 3.47 12.81 2.91
CA PHE A 481 4.47 13.17 1.90
C PHE A 481 4.08 12.73 0.48
N ASP A 482 3.03 11.92 0.28
CA ASP A 482 2.66 11.40 -1.06
C ASP A 482 1.68 12.31 -1.80
N ILE A 483 1.88 13.60 -1.68
CA ILE A 483 1.00 14.67 -2.21
C ILE A 483 1.52 15.33 -3.48
N ALA A 484 2.74 15.04 -3.91
CA ALA A 484 3.45 15.79 -4.95
C ALA A 484 2.65 16.04 -6.24
N ASN A 485 1.99 14.99 -6.80
CA ASN A 485 1.21 15.16 -8.02
C ASN A 485 -0.11 15.90 -7.80
N VAL A 486 -0.73 15.69 -6.66
CA VAL A 486 -1.99 16.38 -6.29
C VAL A 486 -1.72 17.87 -6.08
N GLN A 487 -0.72 18.20 -5.25
CA GLN A 487 -0.32 19.59 -4.97
C GLN A 487 0.04 20.35 -6.26
N LYS A 488 0.85 19.71 -7.14
CA LYS A 488 1.17 20.27 -8.46
C LYS A 488 -0.09 20.55 -9.30
N ASN A 489 -1.02 19.59 -9.37
CA ASN A 489 -2.24 19.75 -10.14
C ASN A 489 -3.12 20.87 -9.59
N PHE A 490 -3.17 21.05 -8.28
CA PHE A 490 -3.86 22.20 -7.69
C PHE A 490 -3.20 23.53 -8.05
N ILE A 491 -1.86 23.60 -8.05
CA ILE A 491 -1.13 24.82 -8.42
C ILE A 491 -1.30 25.16 -9.91
N GLU A 492 -1.38 24.15 -10.78
CA GLU A 492 -1.52 24.34 -12.23
C GLU A 492 -2.97 24.60 -12.71
N ALA A 493 -3.99 24.28 -11.87
CA ALA A 493 -5.37 24.55 -12.24
C ALA A 493 -5.66 26.05 -12.30
N ASP A 494 -6.49 26.52 -13.22
CA ASP A 494 -6.99 27.90 -13.22
C ASP A 494 -8.08 28.08 -12.16
N TYR A 495 -8.90 27.03 -12.01
CA TYR A 495 -10.00 27.00 -11.07
C TYR A 495 -9.95 25.75 -10.18
N LEU A 496 -10.09 25.97 -8.87
CA LEU A 496 -10.33 24.94 -7.86
C LEU A 496 -11.75 25.10 -7.35
N LEU A 497 -12.58 24.06 -7.51
CA LEU A 497 -13.97 24.09 -7.05
C LEU A 497 -14.08 23.54 -5.65
N TYR A 498 -14.64 24.33 -4.74
CA TYR A 498 -14.92 23.94 -3.35
C TYR A 498 -16.36 24.35 -2.95
N PRO A 499 -17.17 23.43 -2.39
CA PRO A 499 -18.58 23.69 -2.07
C PRO A 499 -18.77 24.56 -0.82
N SER A 500 -17.73 24.72 0.00
CA SER A 500 -17.82 25.45 1.27
C SER A 500 -16.51 26.11 1.68
N LYS A 501 -16.62 27.06 2.60
CA LYS A 501 -15.45 27.68 3.26
C LYS A 501 -14.63 26.62 4.01
N TYR A 502 -15.31 25.69 4.69
CA TYR A 502 -14.66 24.58 5.40
C TYR A 502 -13.70 23.79 4.49
N MET A 503 -14.20 23.30 3.35
CA MET A 503 -13.35 22.58 2.43
C MET A 503 -12.23 23.46 1.87
N LYS A 504 -12.54 24.68 1.48
CA LYS A 504 -11.54 25.64 0.96
C LYS A 504 -10.38 25.80 1.94
N ASP A 505 -10.67 26.01 3.23
CA ASP A 505 -9.64 26.28 4.22
C ASP A 505 -8.75 25.06 4.48
N ILE A 506 -9.34 23.84 4.53
CA ILE A 506 -8.61 22.58 4.63
C ILE A 506 -7.69 22.36 3.42
N MET A 507 -8.24 22.48 2.21
CA MET A 507 -7.48 22.18 0.99
C MET A 507 -6.31 23.15 0.79
N ILE A 508 -6.50 24.43 1.10
CA ILE A 508 -5.42 25.42 1.04
C ILE A 508 -4.33 25.13 2.07
N ARG A 509 -4.73 24.85 3.32
CA ARG A 509 -3.82 24.56 4.44
C ARG A 509 -3.02 23.27 4.21
N ASP A 510 -3.70 22.18 3.91
CA ASP A 510 -3.10 20.84 3.93
C ASP A 510 -2.35 20.47 2.65
N TYR A 511 -2.62 21.19 1.57
CA TYR A 511 -1.79 21.16 0.37
C TYR A 511 -0.86 22.38 0.24
N MET A 512 -0.80 23.22 1.29
CA MET A 512 0.12 24.37 1.42
C MET A 512 0.10 25.29 0.18
N LEU A 513 -1.11 25.66 -0.27
CA LEU A 513 -1.30 26.43 -1.50
C LEU A 513 -1.13 27.95 -1.31
N SER A 514 -1.32 28.45 -0.08
CA SER A 514 -1.14 29.86 0.24
C SER A 514 0.25 30.38 -0.15
N GLY A 515 0.29 31.47 -0.86
CA GLY A 515 1.52 32.16 -1.28
C GLY A 515 2.19 31.56 -2.53
N ILE A 516 1.94 30.27 -2.89
CA ILE A 516 2.55 29.65 -4.08
C ILE A 516 1.58 29.46 -5.25
N ALA A 517 0.30 29.29 -5.00
CA ALA A 517 -0.70 29.09 -6.05
C ALA A 517 -1.31 30.44 -6.47
N LYS A 518 -1.58 30.59 -7.78
CA LYS A 518 -2.15 31.82 -8.37
C LYS A 518 -3.57 31.61 -8.91
N ASN A 519 -4.14 30.46 -8.67
CA ASN A 519 -5.44 30.07 -9.16
C ASN A 519 -6.59 30.84 -8.49
N LYS A 520 -7.75 30.70 -9.10
CA LYS A 520 -9.04 31.14 -8.57
C LYS A 520 -9.75 29.99 -7.87
N ILE A 521 -10.43 30.30 -6.82
CA ILE A 521 -11.34 29.37 -6.13
C ILE A 521 -12.74 29.66 -6.64
N MET A 522 -13.40 28.63 -7.18
CA MET A 522 -14.84 28.67 -7.43
C MET A 522 -15.55 28.18 -6.18
N LEU A 523 -16.09 29.10 -5.41
CA LEU A 523 -16.90 28.77 -4.22
C LEU A 523 -18.34 28.58 -4.68
N CYS A 524 -18.69 27.31 -4.99
CA CYS A 524 -19.99 26.95 -5.52
C CYS A 524 -20.25 25.46 -5.25
N GLY A 525 -21.52 25.02 -5.33
CA GLY A 525 -21.89 23.63 -5.13
C GLY A 525 -21.27 22.65 -6.11
N TYR A 526 -21.38 21.38 -5.79
CA TYR A 526 -20.90 20.32 -6.68
C TYR A 526 -21.88 20.05 -7.83
N PRO A 527 -21.41 19.85 -9.08
CA PRO A 527 -22.24 19.39 -10.20
C PRO A 527 -23.14 18.20 -9.86
N ARG A 528 -22.60 17.22 -9.12
CA ARG A 528 -23.34 15.99 -8.77
C ARG A 528 -24.48 16.21 -7.78
N ASN A 529 -24.44 17.29 -7.01
CA ASN A 529 -25.47 17.54 -5.99
C ASN A 529 -26.73 18.21 -6.57
N GLU A 530 -26.66 18.75 -7.82
CA GLU A 530 -27.85 19.33 -8.47
C GLU A 530 -29.01 18.34 -8.58
N VAL A 531 -28.71 17.02 -8.65
CA VAL A 531 -29.72 15.98 -8.74
C VAL A 531 -30.53 15.81 -7.45
N PHE A 532 -29.98 16.16 -6.29
CA PHE A 532 -30.66 16.13 -5.01
C PHE A 532 -31.71 17.23 -4.85
N LEU A 533 -31.65 18.23 -5.71
CA LEU A 533 -32.59 19.36 -5.75
C LEU A 533 -33.59 19.23 -6.91
N ARG A 534 -33.78 18.02 -7.49
CA ARG A 534 -34.70 17.73 -8.58
C ARG A 534 -36.15 17.78 -8.12
N ASP A 535 -37.04 18.17 -9.02
CA ASP A 535 -38.49 18.23 -8.74
C ASP A 535 -39.23 16.96 -9.20
N ASP A 536 -38.56 16.05 -9.91
CA ASP A 536 -39.14 14.86 -10.55
C ASP A 536 -38.77 13.54 -9.85
N ALA A 537 -38.38 13.58 -8.58
CA ALA A 537 -37.94 12.39 -7.83
C ALA A 537 -39.01 11.26 -7.81
N GLU A 538 -40.25 11.62 -7.62
CA GLU A 538 -41.35 10.64 -7.61
C GLU A 538 -41.56 10.00 -9.00
N LYS A 539 -41.50 10.78 -10.09
CA LYS A 539 -41.52 10.23 -11.44
C LYS A 539 -40.38 9.27 -11.73
N VAL A 540 -39.24 9.49 -11.12
CA VAL A 540 -38.11 8.57 -11.26
C VAL A 540 -38.32 7.31 -10.44
N LYS A 541 -38.94 7.37 -9.24
CA LYS A 541 -39.40 6.18 -8.49
C LYS A 541 -40.36 5.33 -9.31
N GLU A 542 -41.32 5.98 -9.98
CA GLU A 542 -42.31 5.33 -10.89
C GLU A 542 -41.61 4.52 -11.99
N GLN A 543 -40.57 5.06 -12.62
CA GLN A 543 -39.78 4.35 -13.65
C GLN A 543 -39.12 3.06 -13.15
N TYR A 544 -38.95 2.92 -11.85
CA TYR A 544 -38.39 1.73 -11.20
C TYR A 544 -39.47 0.87 -10.50
N HIS A 545 -40.76 1.25 -10.58
CA HIS A 545 -41.89 0.61 -9.86
C HIS A 545 -41.65 0.53 -8.35
N LEU A 546 -41.28 1.67 -7.73
CA LEU A 546 -40.84 1.81 -6.33
C LEU A 546 -41.66 2.86 -5.54
N GLU A 547 -42.84 3.28 -6.04
CA GLU A 547 -43.62 4.41 -5.55
C GLU A 547 -44.03 4.25 -4.08
N GLU A 548 -44.46 3.04 -3.69
CA GLU A 548 -44.92 2.75 -2.34
C GLU A 548 -43.83 2.21 -1.39
N LYS A 549 -42.59 2.17 -1.85
CA LYS A 549 -41.48 1.58 -1.09
C LYS A 549 -40.61 2.67 -0.42
N THR A 550 -40.23 2.40 0.81
CA THR A 550 -39.16 3.16 1.49
C THR A 550 -37.78 2.65 1.01
N LEU A 551 -37.04 3.48 0.34
CA LEU A 551 -35.73 3.14 -0.23
C LEU A 551 -34.62 3.52 0.73
N ILE A 552 -33.87 2.54 1.18
CA ILE A 552 -32.77 2.69 2.13
C ILE A 552 -31.46 2.46 1.40
N ALA A 553 -30.63 3.49 1.29
CA ALA A 553 -29.30 3.38 0.70
C ALA A 553 -28.27 3.01 1.77
N TYR A 554 -27.59 1.87 1.63
CA TYR A 554 -26.48 1.48 2.49
C TYR A 554 -25.15 1.64 1.74
N MET A 555 -24.34 2.62 2.16
CA MET A 555 -23.10 3.04 1.50
C MET A 555 -21.91 3.07 2.47
N PRO A 556 -21.44 1.91 2.94
CA PRO A 556 -20.32 1.83 3.89
C PRO A 556 -18.99 2.15 3.24
N THR A 557 -18.06 2.70 4.04
CA THR A 557 -16.69 2.97 3.62
C THR A 557 -15.84 1.68 3.63
N TRP A 558 -14.95 1.58 2.67
CA TRP A 558 -13.92 0.56 2.64
C TRP A 558 -12.93 0.67 3.81
N ARG A 559 -12.60 -0.46 4.47
CA ARG A 559 -11.62 -0.55 5.55
C ARG A 559 -10.24 -0.97 5.03
N GLY A 560 -9.19 -0.40 5.59
CA GLY A 560 -7.79 -0.78 5.33
C GLY A 560 -7.12 -0.11 4.13
N SER A 561 -5.82 -0.34 3.97
CA SER A 561 -5.05 0.06 2.79
C SER A 561 -5.02 -1.10 1.78
N VAL A 562 -4.92 -0.80 0.48
CA VAL A 562 -4.85 -1.80 -0.61
C VAL A 562 -3.74 -2.87 -0.41
N ARG A 563 -2.84 -2.67 0.54
CA ARG A 563 -1.70 -3.56 0.82
C ARG A 563 -1.84 -4.43 2.08
N SER A 564 -2.83 -4.18 2.93
CA SER A 564 -2.98 -4.84 4.23
C SER A 564 -4.43 -5.25 4.53
N ILE A 565 -5.22 -5.58 3.51
CA ILE A 565 -6.65 -5.80 3.66
C ILE A 565 -6.92 -7.25 4.01
N ASP A 566 -7.63 -7.44 5.11
CA ASP A 566 -8.42 -8.63 5.37
C ASP A 566 -9.77 -8.51 4.63
N ILE A 567 -9.74 -8.80 3.34
CA ILE A 567 -10.92 -8.67 2.47
C ILE A 567 -12.03 -9.64 2.92
N GLU A 568 -11.67 -10.82 3.37
CA GLU A 568 -12.63 -11.87 3.74
C GLU A 568 -13.37 -11.51 5.02
N ASN A 569 -12.66 -10.97 6.01
CA ASN A 569 -13.31 -10.51 7.23
C ASN A 569 -14.25 -9.33 6.96
N GLN A 570 -13.87 -8.43 6.07
CA GLN A 570 -14.77 -7.33 5.67
C GLN A 570 -16.01 -7.81 4.92
N ILE A 571 -15.88 -8.82 4.05
CA ILE A 571 -17.02 -9.44 3.38
C ILE A 571 -17.94 -10.08 4.42
N LYS A 572 -17.39 -10.81 5.39
CA LYS A 572 -18.15 -11.48 6.45
C LYS A 572 -18.94 -10.48 7.29
N ILE A 573 -18.27 -9.44 7.80
CA ILE A 573 -18.93 -8.40 8.59
C ILE A 573 -20.04 -7.72 7.78
N ALA A 574 -19.77 -7.44 6.51
CA ALA A 574 -20.77 -6.85 5.63
C ALA A 574 -21.94 -7.79 5.36
N GLU A 575 -21.71 -9.10 5.15
CA GLU A 575 -22.74 -10.09 4.97
C GLU A 575 -23.59 -10.29 6.24
N GLU A 576 -22.96 -10.30 7.42
CA GLU A 576 -23.64 -10.39 8.72
C GLU A 576 -24.56 -9.19 8.93
N HIS A 577 -24.06 -7.97 8.72
CA HIS A 577 -24.88 -6.76 8.81
C HIS A 577 -26.03 -6.75 7.80
N ILE A 578 -25.77 -7.11 6.53
CA ILE A 578 -26.80 -7.15 5.50
C ILE A 578 -27.89 -8.17 5.86
N LYS A 579 -27.50 -9.35 6.32
CA LYS A 579 -28.40 -10.40 6.76
C LYS A 579 -29.29 -9.90 7.89
N GLU A 580 -28.68 -9.41 8.96
CA GLU A 580 -29.38 -8.96 10.15
C GLU A 580 -30.32 -7.77 9.88
N ILE A 581 -29.88 -6.80 9.05
CA ILE A 581 -30.74 -5.70 8.60
C ILE A 581 -31.92 -6.25 7.78
N SER A 582 -31.67 -7.13 6.80
CA SER A 582 -32.67 -7.69 5.91
C SER A 582 -33.78 -8.44 6.68
N GLU A 583 -33.39 -9.20 7.73
CA GLU A 583 -34.36 -9.96 8.57
C GLU A 583 -35.27 -9.07 9.41
N LYS A 584 -34.87 -7.82 9.67
CA LYS A 584 -35.60 -6.87 10.54
C LYS A 584 -36.31 -5.74 9.78
N LEU A 585 -36.13 -5.62 8.48
CA LEU A 585 -36.86 -4.65 7.64
C LEU A 585 -38.29 -5.09 7.41
N THR A 586 -39.20 -4.12 7.27
CA THR A 586 -40.61 -4.37 6.90
C THR A 586 -40.74 -4.66 5.40
N GLU A 587 -41.88 -5.23 4.97
CA GLU A 587 -42.18 -5.56 3.57
C GLU A 587 -42.14 -4.35 2.63
N ASN A 588 -42.38 -3.15 3.15
CA ASN A 588 -42.35 -1.91 2.37
C ASN A 588 -40.95 -1.26 2.32
N GLN A 589 -39.95 -1.83 2.98
CA GLN A 589 -38.58 -1.30 3.02
C GLN A 589 -37.67 -2.10 2.12
N ILE A 590 -36.88 -1.42 1.28
CA ILE A 590 -35.91 -2.04 0.39
C ILE A 590 -34.52 -1.47 0.69
N LEU A 591 -33.55 -2.35 1.00
CA LEU A 591 -32.18 -1.99 1.22
C LEU A 591 -31.40 -2.02 -0.09
N TYR A 592 -30.96 -0.86 -0.57
CA TYR A 592 -30.06 -0.73 -1.72
C TYR A 592 -28.63 -0.60 -1.26
N ILE A 593 -27.75 -1.48 -1.76
CA ILE A 593 -26.35 -1.54 -1.35
C ILE A 593 -25.45 -0.99 -2.43
N ASN A 594 -24.58 -0.04 -2.06
CA ASN A 594 -23.49 0.44 -2.90
C ASN A 594 -22.16 0.30 -2.17
N MET A 595 -21.50 -0.81 -2.41
CA MET A 595 -20.20 -1.15 -1.82
C MET A 595 -19.05 -1.01 -2.82
N HIS A 596 -17.85 -0.97 -2.29
CA HIS A 596 -16.65 -1.01 -3.14
C HIS A 596 -16.67 -2.25 -4.05
N PRO A 597 -16.33 -2.14 -5.35
CA PRO A 597 -16.47 -3.24 -6.33
C PRO A 597 -15.78 -4.55 -5.94
N TYR A 598 -14.73 -4.50 -5.09
CA TYR A 598 -14.06 -5.71 -4.59
C TYR A 598 -14.93 -6.52 -3.62
N ILE A 599 -15.82 -5.89 -2.87
CA ILE A 599 -16.73 -6.57 -1.94
C ILE A 599 -18.07 -6.87 -2.61
N GLY A 600 -18.67 -5.89 -3.26
CA GLY A 600 -20.02 -6.00 -3.81
C GLY A 600 -20.21 -7.10 -4.88
N ASN A 601 -19.14 -7.56 -5.53
CA ASN A 601 -19.20 -8.69 -6.44
C ASN A 601 -19.02 -10.06 -5.77
N MET A 602 -18.69 -10.09 -4.47
CA MET A 602 -18.45 -11.34 -3.72
C MET A 602 -19.58 -11.69 -2.76
N ILE A 603 -20.43 -10.71 -2.43
CA ILE A 603 -21.61 -10.94 -1.58
C ILE A 603 -22.78 -11.45 -2.44
N ASP A 604 -23.31 -12.61 -2.08
CA ASP A 604 -24.52 -13.17 -2.71
C ASP A 604 -25.78 -12.58 -2.06
N ILE A 605 -26.31 -11.54 -2.70
CA ILE A 605 -27.54 -10.89 -2.23
C ILE A 605 -28.82 -11.57 -2.70
N SER A 606 -28.75 -12.57 -3.60
CA SER A 606 -29.94 -13.26 -4.13
C SER A 606 -30.75 -14.01 -3.05
N LYS A 607 -30.15 -14.20 -1.89
CA LYS A 607 -30.75 -14.81 -0.70
C LYS A 607 -31.84 -13.94 -0.03
N TYR A 608 -31.84 -12.63 -0.33
CA TYR A 608 -32.65 -11.65 0.37
C TYR A 608 -33.67 -11.00 -0.58
N SER A 609 -34.94 -11.09 -0.30
CA SER A 609 -36.03 -10.54 -1.14
C SER A 609 -36.11 -9.02 -1.12
N ASN A 610 -35.67 -8.41 0.00
CA ASN A 610 -35.70 -6.96 0.26
C ASN A 610 -34.33 -6.26 0.12
N VAL A 611 -33.30 -6.95 -0.44
CA VAL A 611 -31.97 -6.38 -0.65
C VAL A 611 -31.67 -6.31 -2.15
N ARG A 612 -31.16 -5.19 -2.62
CA ARG A 612 -30.81 -4.97 -4.02
C ARG A 612 -29.49 -4.22 -4.17
N LEU A 613 -28.82 -4.35 -5.30
CA LEU A 613 -27.67 -3.50 -5.66
C LEU A 613 -28.15 -2.22 -6.34
N PHE A 614 -27.41 -1.14 -6.17
CA PHE A 614 -27.58 0.05 -7.00
C PHE A 614 -27.52 -0.32 -8.48
N PRO A 615 -28.35 0.31 -9.35
CA PRO A 615 -28.35 0.05 -10.78
C PRO A 615 -26.97 0.35 -11.40
N LYS A 616 -26.29 -0.67 -11.94
CA LYS A 616 -24.91 -0.55 -12.46
C LYS A 616 -24.79 0.33 -13.72
N GLU A 617 -25.91 0.52 -14.42
CA GLU A 617 -25.96 1.27 -15.68
C GLU A 617 -26.38 2.74 -15.51
N LYS A 618 -26.71 3.13 -14.29
CA LYS A 618 -27.07 4.49 -13.91
C LYS A 618 -25.99 5.14 -13.06
N GLU A 619 -26.01 6.45 -13.03
CA GLU A 619 -25.13 7.22 -12.16
C GLU A 619 -25.58 7.07 -10.69
N THR A 620 -24.61 6.91 -9.79
CA THR A 620 -24.89 6.60 -8.38
C THR A 620 -25.74 7.67 -7.70
N TYR A 621 -25.46 8.96 -7.93
CA TYR A 621 -26.18 10.06 -7.30
C TYR A 621 -27.58 10.24 -7.87
N ASP A 622 -27.79 9.88 -9.15
CA ASP A 622 -29.11 9.91 -9.78
C ASP A 622 -30.07 8.92 -9.10
N PHE A 623 -29.61 7.71 -8.80
CA PHE A 623 -30.39 6.74 -8.04
C PHE A 623 -30.46 7.10 -6.54
N LEU A 624 -29.36 7.61 -5.95
CA LEU A 624 -29.37 8.01 -4.53
C LEU A 624 -30.35 9.14 -4.26
N SER A 625 -30.64 10.01 -5.22
CA SER A 625 -31.58 11.14 -5.06
C SER A 625 -33.01 10.71 -4.77
N ILE A 626 -33.41 9.50 -5.19
CA ILE A 626 -34.73 8.95 -4.94
C ILE A 626 -34.81 8.11 -3.66
N CYS A 627 -33.68 7.82 -2.99
CA CYS A 627 -33.68 7.12 -1.72
C CYS A 627 -34.22 8.01 -0.60
N ASP A 628 -34.88 7.39 0.39
CA ASP A 628 -35.52 8.08 1.51
C ASP A 628 -34.60 8.15 2.72
N ILE A 629 -33.74 7.15 2.91
CA ILE A 629 -32.80 7.03 4.03
C ILE A 629 -31.40 6.71 3.50
N LEU A 630 -30.39 7.38 4.02
CA LEU A 630 -28.98 7.04 3.81
C LEU A 630 -28.39 6.45 5.09
N ILE A 631 -27.90 5.22 5.02
CA ILE A 631 -27.05 4.60 6.03
C ILE A 631 -25.62 4.63 5.52
N THR A 632 -24.73 5.26 6.24
CA THR A 632 -23.30 5.33 5.90
C THR A 632 -22.47 5.41 7.17
N ASP A 633 -21.16 5.50 7.02
CA ASP A 633 -20.23 5.59 8.13
C ASP A 633 -19.23 6.75 7.91
N TYR A 634 -17.98 6.49 7.60
CA TYR A 634 -16.91 7.50 7.42
C TYR A 634 -16.83 8.03 5.99
N SER A 635 -17.90 7.94 5.22
CA SER A 635 -17.97 8.41 3.83
C SER A 635 -18.43 9.87 3.76
N SER A 636 -17.80 10.65 2.87
CA SER A 636 -18.22 12.02 2.60
C SER A 636 -19.58 12.16 1.92
N VAL A 637 -20.24 11.07 1.55
CA VAL A 637 -21.54 11.07 0.86
C VAL A 637 -22.63 11.72 1.70
N PHE A 638 -22.55 11.66 3.02
CA PHE A 638 -23.54 12.30 3.88
C PHE A 638 -23.53 13.83 3.77
N PHE A 639 -22.39 14.48 3.46
CA PHE A 639 -22.37 15.91 3.16
C PHE A 639 -23.23 16.23 1.93
N ASP A 640 -23.13 15.40 0.92
CA ASP A 640 -23.85 15.57 -0.34
C ASP A 640 -25.36 15.28 -0.15
N PHE A 641 -25.69 14.14 0.48
CA PHE A 641 -27.08 13.70 0.68
C PHE A 641 -27.87 14.61 1.64
N ALA A 642 -27.19 15.30 2.57
CA ALA A 642 -27.84 16.24 3.49
C ALA A 642 -28.64 17.33 2.78
N VAL A 643 -28.28 17.68 1.53
CA VAL A 643 -29.00 18.65 0.68
C VAL A 643 -30.46 18.23 0.44
N THR A 644 -30.76 16.94 0.51
CA THR A 644 -32.14 16.42 0.37
C THR A 644 -33.03 16.67 1.57
N ASN A 645 -32.45 17.03 2.72
CA ASN A 645 -33.14 17.08 4.02
C ASN A 645 -33.81 15.75 4.44
N LYS A 646 -33.39 14.61 3.86
CA LYS A 646 -33.85 13.27 4.19
C LYS A 646 -33.03 12.66 5.31
N LYS A 647 -33.49 11.55 5.86
CA LYS A 647 -32.87 10.87 7.00
C LYS A 647 -31.46 10.33 6.65
N ILE A 648 -30.48 10.63 7.50
CA ILE A 648 -29.12 10.11 7.45
C ILE A 648 -28.84 9.42 8.78
N ILE A 649 -28.32 8.19 8.73
CA ILE A 649 -27.90 7.42 9.91
C ILE A 649 -26.42 7.06 9.78
N LEU A 650 -25.64 7.38 10.80
CA LEU A 650 -24.20 7.04 10.85
C LEU A 650 -24.03 5.71 11.58
N PHE A 651 -23.81 4.63 10.79
CA PHE A 651 -23.58 3.29 11.33
C PHE A 651 -22.08 3.07 11.55
N ALA A 652 -21.60 3.37 12.76
CA ALA A 652 -20.17 3.52 13.10
C ALA A 652 -19.71 2.50 14.17
N TYR A 653 -19.86 1.21 13.88
CA TYR A 653 -19.55 0.10 14.79
C TYR A 653 -18.07 -0.05 15.14
N ASP A 654 -17.15 0.59 14.42
CA ASP A 654 -15.69 0.51 14.59
C ASP A 654 -15.02 1.88 14.66
N GLU A 655 -15.70 2.91 15.19
CA GLU A 655 -15.26 4.31 15.16
C GLU A 655 -13.86 4.53 15.76
N LYS A 656 -13.59 3.96 16.93
CA LYS A 656 -12.31 4.14 17.63
C LYS A 656 -11.13 3.63 16.81
N GLU A 657 -11.27 2.45 16.22
CA GLU A 657 -10.23 1.80 15.41
C GLU A 657 -10.02 2.58 14.10
N TYR A 658 -11.09 2.98 13.47
CA TYR A 658 -11.04 3.70 12.22
C TYR A 658 -10.39 5.08 12.35
N PHE A 659 -10.73 5.84 13.39
CA PHE A 659 -10.17 7.17 13.62
C PHE A 659 -8.69 7.13 14.03
N ALA A 660 -8.28 6.08 14.76
CA ALA A 660 -6.87 5.85 15.11
C ALA A 660 -5.99 5.61 13.87
N ASP A 661 -6.51 4.93 12.84
CA ASP A 661 -5.74 4.64 11.60
C ASP A 661 -5.71 5.83 10.62
N ARG A 662 -6.82 6.59 10.51
CA ARG A 662 -7.00 7.56 9.41
C ARG A 662 -6.90 9.02 9.83
N GLY A 663 -7.30 9.36 11.06
CA GLY A 663 -7.51 10.73 11.49
C GLY A 663 -8.75 11.37 10.82
N VAL A 664 -9.38 12.28 11.52
CA VAL A 664 -10.55 13.02 11.03
C VAL A 664 -10.46 14.50 11.35
N TYR A 665 -11.08 15.34 10.52
CA TYR A 665 -11.21 16.77 10.76
C TYR A 665 -12.42 17.13 11.61
N LEU A 666 -13.44 16.28 11.57
CA LEU A 666 -14.73 16.53 12.19
C LEU A 666 -15.15 15.25 12.93
N PRO A 667 -15.15 15.25 14.27
CA PRO A 667 -15.63 14.11 15.04
C PRO A 667 -17.15 13.95 14.88
N PHE A 668 -17.66 12.73 15.00
CA PHE A 668 -19.08 12.45 14.81
C PHE A 668 -19.97 13.12 15.85
N THR A 669 -19.44 13.47 17.01
CA THR A 669 -20.12 14.26 18.05
C THR A 669 -20.51 15.68 17.60
N GLU A 670 -19.87 16.21 16.54
CA GLU A 670 -20.19 17.51 15.94
C GLU A 670 -21.18 17.40 14.76
N LEU A 671 -21.63 16.18 14.41
CA LEU A 671 -22.58 15.97 13.33
C LEU A 671 -24.02 15.90 13.86
N PRO A 672 -25.01 16.47 13.15
CA PRO A 672 -26.41 16.47 13.60
C PRO A 672 -27.14 15.14 13.37
N PHE A 673 -26.48 14.14 12.82
CA PHE A 673 -27.08 12.86 12.42
C PHE A 673 -26.99 11.82 13.55
N PRO A 674 -28.02 10.97 13.72
CA PRO A 674 -27.94 9.89 14.70
C PRO A 674 -26.78 8.93 14.38
N LYS A 675 -26.02 8.61 15.43
CA LYS A 675 -24.95 7.62 15.39
C LYS A 675 -25.38 6.36 16.12
N VAL A 676 -25.25 5.23 15.44
CA VAL A 676 -25.55 3.89 15.98
C VAL A 676 -24.38 2.94 15.76
N GLU A 677 -24.21 1.99 16.68
CA GLU A 677 -23.07 1.08 16.70
C GLU A 677 -23.46 -0.41 16.47
N ASN A 678 -24.75 -0.71 16.52
CA ASN A 678 -25.28 -2.06 16.30
C ASN A 678 -26.55 -2.02 15.42
N VAL A 679 -26.98 -3.18 14.92
CA VAL A 679 -28.10 -3.29 13.99
C VAL A 679 -29.44 -3.04 14.69
N ASP A 680 -29.61 -3.40 15.95
CA ASP A 680 -30.87 -3.17 16.66
C ASP A 680 -31.20 -1.68 16.79
N ASP A 681 -30.20 -0.88 17.17
CA ASP A 681 -30.35 0.57 17.24
C ASP A 681 -30.49 1.19 15.85
N LEU A 682 -29.84 0.62 14.84
CA LEU A 682 -30.02 1.03 13.44
C LEU A 682 -31.47 0.84 12.98
N ILE A 683 -32.09 -0.31 13.27
CA ILE A 683 -33.48 -0.60 12.89
C ILE A 683 -34.47 0.31 13.65
N LYS A 684 -34.22 0.57 14.94
CA LYS A 684 -35.01 1.55 15.70
C LYS A 684 -34.96 2.92 15.03
N GLU A 685 -33.75 3.35 14.61
CA GLU A 685 -33.59 4.65 13.97
C GLU A 685 -34.20 4.70 12.56
N ILE A 686 -34.12 3.63 11.77
CA ILE A 686 -34.79 3.53 10.47
C ILE A 686 -36.30 3.77 10.64
N ASN A 687 -36.92 3.14 11.65
CA ASN A 687 -38.38 3.16 11.90
C ASN A 687 -38.84 4.37 12.76
N SER A 688 -37.90 5.15 13.29
CA SER A 688 -38.21 6.36 14.04
C SER A 688 -38.95 7.38 13.18
N THR A 689 -39.98 7.97 13.71
CA THR A 689 -40.77 9.04 13.06
C THR A 689 -40.07 10.39 13.11
N THR A 690 -38.98 10.50 13.85
CA THR A 690 -38.18 11.72 13.95
C THR A 690 -37.44 11.92 12.65
N THR A 691 -38.00 12.69 11.74
CA THR A 691 -37.40 12.98 10.42
C THR A 691 -36.70 14.30 10.36
N GLN A 692 -36.85 15.18 11.35
CA GLN A 692 -36.25 16.50 11.32
C GLN A 692 -35.16 16.63 12.37
N TYR A 693 -33.92 16.41 11.93
CA TYR A 693 -32.76 16.98 12.64
C TYR A 693 -32.64 18.44 12.26
N ASN A 694 -32.27 19.31 13.18
CA ASN A 694 -31.94 20.70 12.82
C ASN A 694 -30.59 20.70 12.09
N ILE A 695 -30.64 20.50 10.79
CA ILE A 695 -29.43 20.49 9.93
C ILE A 695 -29.12 21.86 9.31
N SER A 696 -29.84 22.91 9.68
CA SER A 696 -29.66 24.24 9.09
C SER A 696 -28.24 24.76 9.26
N GLU A 697 -27.65 24.60 10.46
CA GLU A 697 -26.26 24.97 10.70
C GLU A 697 -25.29 24.14 9.86
N PHE A 698 -25.55 22.81 9.76
CA PHE A 698 -24.75 21.92 8.94
C PHE A 698 -24.81 22.32 7.45
N LEU A 699 -25.98 22.58 6.90
CA LEU A 699 -26.14 23.01 5.52
C LEU A 699 -25.47 24.37 5.28
N ASN A 700 -25.59 25.32 6.18
CA ASN A 700 -24.90 26.59 6.09
C ASN A 700 -23.37 26.46 6.14
N LYS A 701 -22.84 25.53 6.90
CA LYS A 701 -21.40 25.28 7.03
C LYS A 701 -20.81 24.55 5.83
N PHE A 702 -21.52 23.55 5.28
CA PHE A 702 -20.97 22.60 4.32
C PHE A 702 -21.61 22.66 2.92
N CYS A 703 -22.88 23.04 2.79
CA CYS A 703 -23.69 22.92 1.58
C CYS A 703 -24.29 24.25 1.10
N GLN A 704 -23.81 25.39 1.60
CA GLN A 704 -24.37 26.74 1.38
C GLN A 704 -24.55 27.12 -0.10
N HIS A 705 -23.74 26.55 -0.97
CA HIS A 705 -23.69 26.94 -2.38
C HIS A 705 -24.31 25.90 -3.33
N GLU A 706 -25.00 24.88 -2.80
CA GLU A 706 -25.67 23.89 -3.61
C GLU A 706 -26.90 24.48 -4.29
N ARG A 707 -27.08 24.20 -5.60
CA ARG A 707 -28.15 24.77 -6.44
C ARG A 707 -28.52 23.82 -7.57
N LYS A 708 -29.75 23.96 -8.07
CA LYS A 708 -30.15 23.41 -9.38
C LYS A 708 -29.28 24.00 -10.49
N ASN A 709 -29.02 23.24 -11.53
CA ASN A 709 -28.25 23.65 -12.72
C ASN A 709 -26.78 24.05 -12.45
N MET A 710 -26.15 23.52 -11.43
CA MET A 710 -24.75 23.85 -11.07
C MET A 710 -23.78 23.49 -12.22
N SER A 711 -23.99 22.36 -12.87
CA SER A 711 -23.20 21.94 -14.04
C SER A 711 -23.24 22.99 -15.17
N LYS A 712 -24.40 23.56 -15.44
CA LYS A 712 -24.60 24.63 -16.44
C LYS A 712 -23.80 25.87 -16.05
N LEU A 713 -23.96 26.38 -14.84
CA LEU A 713 -23.25 27.56 -14.35
C LEU A 713 -21.72 27.40 -14.42
N ILE A 714 -21.21 26.25 -14.05
CA ILE A 714 -19.78 25.96 -14.11
C ILE A 714 -19.29 25.88 -15.55
N CYS A 715 -20.01 25.20 -16.46
CA CYS A 715 -19.63 25.10 -17.85
C CYS A 715 -19.68 26.47 -18.55
N GLU A 716 -20.69 27.27 -18.29
CA GLU A 716 -20.79 28.65 -18.82
C GLU A 716 -19.63 29.52 -18.34
N LYS A 717 -19.25 29.42 -17.03
CA LYS A 717 -18.15 30.19 -16.48
C LYS A 717 -16.79 29.75 -17.07
N VAL A 718 -16.53 28.47 -17.11
CA VAL A 718 -15.21 27.92 -17.50
C VAL A 718 -15.00 27.98 -19.03
N ILE A 719 -16.03 27.66 -19.81
CA ILE A 719 -15.91 27.51 -21.26
C ILE A 719 -16.29 28.80 -22.02
N LEU A 720 -17.37 29.43 -21.59
CA LEU A 720 -17.90 30.61 -22.27
C LEU A 720 -17.49 31.93 -21.59
N ASN A 721 -16.82 31.85 -20.44
CA ASN A 721 -16.40 32.97 -19.59
C ASN A 721 -17.56 33.94 -19.23
N LYS A 722 -18.78 33.43 -19.14
CA LYS A 722 -19.95 34.22 -18.75
C LYS A 722 -19.85 34.67 -17.29
N GLN A 723 -20.33 35.86 -17.01
CA GLN A 723 -20.62 36.31 -15.64
C GLN A 723 -21.87 35.59 -15.15
N ASN A 724 -21.80 35.01 -13.95
CA ASN A 724 -22.92 34.35 -13.30
C ASN A 724 -22.73 34.43 -11.77
N GLU A 725 -23.61 33.78 -11.02
CA GLU A 725 -23.66 33.81 -9.56
C GLU A 725 -22.51 33.09 -8.84
N ILE A 726 -21.64 32.38 -9.56
CA ILE A 726 -20.51 31.66 -8.95
C ILE A 726 -19.54 32.65 -8.36
N LYS A 727 -19.32 32.52 -7.04
CA LYS A 727 -18.36 33.36 -6.31
C LYS A 727 -16.93 32.90 -6.62
N ILE A 728 -16.17 33.82 -7.24
CA ILE A 728 -14.76 33.60 -7.55
C ILE A 728 -13.90 34.35 -6.52
N LEU A 729 -13.00 33.59 -5.86
CA LEU A 729 -12.06 34.11 -4.89
C LEU A 729 -10.63 33.89 -5.33
N ASP A 730 -9.72 34.74 -4.90
CA ASP A 730 -8.29 34.50 -4.99
C ASP A 730 -7.84 33.55 -3.88
N ILE A 731 -6.82 32.73 -4.12
CA ILE A 731 -6.10 32.04 -3.05
C ILE A 731 -5.42 33.13 -2.19
N PRO A 732 -5.48 32.99 -0.86
CA PRO A 732 -4.86 33.98 0.04
C PRO A 732 -3.40 34.22 -0.34
N LYS A 733 -3.07 35.47 -0.65
CA LYS A 733 -1.69 35.89 -0.86
C LYS A 733 -1.01 36.04 0.51
N GLU A 734 0.20 35.59 0.59
CA GLU A 734 1.07 35.89 1.73
C GLU A 734 2.03 37.02 1.30
N ASN A 735 2.24 37.99 2.17
CA ASN A 735 3.18 39.10 1.90
C ASN A 735 4.65 38.67 1.99
N LYS A 736 4.91 37.39 1.85
CA LYS A 736 6.25 36.77 1.91
C LYS A 736 6.61 36.16 0.57
N GLU A 737 7.85 36.37 0.15
CA GLU A 737 8.37 35.74 -1.07
C GLU A 737 8.75 34.27 -0.80
N ASN A 738 8.63 33.41 -1.81
CA ASN A 738 8.84 31.96 -1.65
C ASN A 738 10.27 31.54 -1.92
N ILE A 739 10.85 30.77 -1.02
CA ILE A 739 12.18 30.16 -1.12
C ILE A 739 12.04 28.66 -1.15
N LEU A 740 12.69 28.02 -2.13
CA LEU A 740 12.77 26.57 -2.20
C LEU A 740 14.08 26.09 -1.55
N LEU A 741 13.97 25.22 -0.56
CA LEU A 741 15.11 24.66 0.18
C LEU A 741 15.22 23.14 -0.10
N TYR A 742 16.35 22.69 -0.62
CA TYR A 742 16.59 21.29 -0.94
C TYR A 742 17.83 20.77 -0.21
N SER A 743 17.71 19.67 0.54
CA SER A 743 18.79 19.07 1.32
C SER A 743 19.18 17.65 0.90
N GLY A 744 18.76 17.22 -0.29
CA GLY A 744 19.02 15.86 -0.76
C GLY A 744 17.89 14.88 -0.50
N ASP A 745 18.23 13.60 -0.29
CA ASP A 745 17.27 12.48 -0.34
C ASP A 745 16.74 12.05 1.05
N PHE A 746 16.98 12.82 2.11
CA PHE A 746 16.61 12.50 3.50
C PHE A 746 17.10 11.11 3.96
N LYS A 747 18.26 10.69 3.52
CA LYS A 747 18.92 9.48 4.03
C LYS A 747 19.33 9.67 5.49
N PRO A 748 19.48 8.59 6.29
CA PRO A 748 19.89 8.68 7.69
C PRO A 748 21.40 8.95 7.82
N ASP A 749 21.90 10.03 7.20
CA ASP A 749 23.28 10.49 7.20
C ASP A 749 23.46 11.77 8.03
N SER A 750 24.70 12.20 8.20
CA SER A 750 25.06 13.39 8.96
C SER A 750 24.48 14.67 8.35
N ASN A 751 24.43 14.76 7.02
CA ASN A 751 23.87 15.92 6.33
C ASN A 751 22.38 16.09 6.64
N THR A 752 21.60 15.01 6.56
CA THR A 752 20.18 15.00 6.87
C THR A 752 19.93 15.31 8.36
N LYS A 753 20.71 14.73 9.28
CA LYS A 753 20.62 15.03 10.71
C LYS A 753 20.85 16.51 11.01
N ASN A 754 21.88 17.11 10.41
CA ASN A 754 22.19 18.52 10.56
C ASN A 754 21.08 19.42 9.98
N PHE A 755 20.53 19.04 8.82
CA PHE A 755 19.42 19.77 8.20
C PHE A 755 18.15 19.71 9.05
N VAL A 756 17.80 18.54 9.59
CA VAL A 756 16.65 18.39 10.49
C VAL A 756 16.82 19.27 11.72
N LYS A 757 18.01 19.24 12.35
CA LYS A 757 18.30 20.08 13.51
C LYS A 757 18.21 21.59 13.19
N LEU A 758 18.71 22.00 12.02
CA LEU A 758 18.60 23.37 11.52
C LEU A 758 17.13 23.79 11.40
N VAL A 759 16.26 22.94 10.86
CA VAL A 759 14.82 23.20 10.74
C VAL A 759 14.11 23.19 12.09
N GLU A 760 14.50 22.28 13.02
CA GLU A 760 13.94 22.23 14.38
C GLU A 760 14.24 23.49 15.19
N ASN A 761 15.42 24.09 14.97
CA ASN A 761 15.86 25.33 15.62
C ASN A 761 15.22 26.58 15.00
N SER A 762 14.58 26.46 13.84
CA SER A 762 14.05 27.59 13.09
C SER A 762 12.78 28.16 13.73
N LEU A 763 12.72 29.48 13.80
CA LEU A 763 11.50 30.23 14.07
C LEU A 763 10.80 30.55 12.73
N GLU A 764 9.55 30.98 12.74
CA GLU A 764 8.90 31.44 11.51
C GLU A 764 9.59 32.69 10.98
N SER A 765 10.16 32.61 9.78
CA SER A 765 10.70 33.79 9.11
C SER A 765 9.59 34.83 8.83
N ASN A 766 9.82 36.08 9.21
CA ASN A 766 8.89 37.16 8.91
C ASN A 766 8.98 37.62 7.45
N LYS A 767 10.04 37.29 6.74
CA LYS A 767 10.36 37.80 5.40
C LYS A 767 10.04 36.82 4.28
N TYR A 768 10.29 35.52 4.49
CA TYR A 768 10.20 34.50 3.45
C TYR A 768 9.37 33.30 3.87
N ASN A 769 8.75 32.65 2.87
CA ASN A 769 8.11 31.33 2.98
C ASN A 769 9.11 30.27 2.51
N TYR A 770 9.60 29.44 3.42
CA TYR A 770 10.49 28.32 3.09
C TYR A 770 9.71 27.05 2.78
N TYR A 771 9.90 26.52 1.57
CA TYR A 771 9.36 25.25 1.12
C TYR A 771 10.47 24.21 1.03
N ILE A 772 10.38 23.15 1.83
CA ILE A 772 11.33 22.04 1.76
C ILE A 772 10.96 21.15 0.59
N SER A 773 11.89 21.00 -0.35
CA SER A 773 11.70 20.14 -1.52
C SER A 773 12.29 18.75 -1.29
N TYR A 774 11.56 17.70 -1.67
CA TYR A 774 11.95 16.29 -1.48
C TYR A 774 11.51 15.41 -2.63
N ILE A 775 12.15 14.23 -2.77
CA ILE A 775 11.75 13.20 -3.72
C ILE A 775 10.90 12.16 -2.99
N THR A 776 9.61 12.04 -3.33
CA THR A 776 8.63 11.17 -2.68
C THR A 776 9.11 9.72 -2.53
N LYS A 777 9.72 9.14 -3.58
CA LYS A 777 10.22 7.76 -3.53
C LYS A 777 11.27 7.53 -2.44
N ASN A 778 12.17 8.48 -2.27
CA ASN A 778 13.28 8.39 -1.31
C ASN A 778 12.77 8.61 0.12
N LEU A 779 11.81 9.50 0.28
CA LEU A 779 11.21 9.80 1.57
C LEU A 779 10.39 8.64 2.15
N ARG A 780 9.77 7.80 1.32
CA ARG A 780 9.05 6.60 1.79
C ARG A 780 9.89 5.68 2.69
N GLN A 781 11.18 5.57 2.43
CA GLN A 781 12.10 4.74 3.23
C GLN A 781 12.54 5.41 4.53
N ASN A 782 12.41 6.75 4.61
CA ASN A 782 12.93 7.58 5.69
C ASN A 782 11.86 8.53 6.27
N LYS A 783 10.57 8.18 6.16
CA LYS A 783 9.43 9.03 6.56
C LYS A 783 9.53 9.53 8.02
N ASN A 784 10.04 8.69 8.91
CA ASN A 784 10.15 9.02 10.33
C ASN A 784 11.11 10.19 10.61
N ILE A 785 12.15 10.36 9.77
CA ILE A 785 13.08 11.49 9.89
C ILE A 785 12.38 12.79 9.49
N PHE A 786 11.67 12.78 8.36
CA PHE A 786 10.97 13.97 7.87
C PHE A 786 9.74 14.32 8.73
N ARG A 787 9.11 13.34 9.36
CA ARG A 787 7.96 13.56 10.24
C ARG A 787 8.28 14.49 11.41
N LYS A 788 9.53 14.50 11.91
CA LYS A 788 9.97 15.40 12.98
C LYS A 788 9.75 16.88 12.65
N ILE A 789 9.95 17.22 11.37
CA ILE A 789 9.84 18.61 10.89
C ILE A 789 8.59 18.90 10.07
N SER A 790 7.89 17.87 9.56
CA SER A 790 6.78 18.04 8.61
C SER A 790 5.64 18.92 9.12
N LYS A 791 5.34 18.89 10.43
CA LYS A 791 4.30 19.73 11.04
C LYS A 791 4.68 21.21 11.08
N LYS A 792 5.98 21.52 11.19
CA LYS A 792 6.52 22.90 11.36
C LYS A 792 6.79 23.62 10.04
N VAL A 793 6.91 22.89 8.92
CA VAL A 793 7.37 23.45 7.64
C VAL A 793 6.32 23.34 6.54
N LYS A 794 6.43 24.22 5.54
CA LYS A 794 5.82 24.01 4.24
C LYS A 794 6.73 23.10 3.40
N PHE A 795 6.16 22.24 2.56
CA PHE A 795 6.97 21.36 1.73
C PHE A 795 6.38 21.15 0.35
N TYR A 796 7.25 20.79 -0.61
CA TYR A 796 6.90 20.58 -2.01
C TYR A 796 7.53 19.29 -2.54
N GLY A 797 6.70 18.32 -2.89
CA GLY A 797 7.15 17.01 -3.39
C GLY A 797 7.58 17.07 -4.85
N GLN A 798 8.77 16.55 -5.16
CA GLN A 798 9.23 16.40 -6.54
C GLN A 798 8.64 15.14 -7.19
N LEU A 799 8.17 15.29 -8.42
CA LEU A 799 7.69 14.18 -9.24
C LEU A 799 8.89 13.39 -9.81
N GLY A 800 9.02 12.15 -9.41
CA GLY A 800 10.18 11.27 -9.54
C GLY A 800 11.01 11.33 -10.82
N VAL A 801 10.51 10.82 -11.98
CA VAL A 801 11.34 10.61 -13.17
C VAL A 801 11.05 11.66 -14.24
N ASN A 802 12.11 12.19 -14.89
CA ASN A 802 11.96 13.08 -16.04
C ASN A 802 11.32 12.31 -17.22
N THR A 803 10.03 12.54 -17.41
CA THR A 803 9.20 11.86 -18.39
C THR A 803 9.13 12.56 -19.73
N ASN A 804 9.58 13.80 -19.77
CA ASN A 804 9.57 14.64 -20.98
C ASN A 804 10.91 14.60 -21.73
N ALA A 805 11.88 13.81 -21.24
CA ALA A 805 13.16 13.58 -21.88
C ALA A 805 13.12 12.45 -22.91
N SER A 806 13.79 12.61 -24.07
CA SER A 806 13.93 11.53 -25.05
C SER A 806 14.88 10.45 -24.55
N LYS A 807 14.91 9.29 -25.22
CA LYS A 807 15.90 8.24 -24.90
C LYS A 807 17.34 8.76 -25.00
N PHE A 808 17.60 9.58 -26.03
CA PHE A 808 18.89 10.24 -26.19
C PHE A 808 19.20 11.22 -25.07
N ASP A 809 18.21 12.02 -24.64
CA ASP A 809 18.39 12.96 -23.52
C ASP A 809 18.69 12.23 -22.21
N ILE A 810 18.06 11.09 -21.94
CA ILE A 810 18.32 10.25 -20.76
C ILE A 810 19.74 9.69 -20.81
N LEU A 811 20.18 9.21 -21.99
CA LEU A 811 21.53 8.73 -22.19
C LEU A 811 22.54 9.88 -22.00
N LEU A 812 22.26 11.03 -22.58
CA LEU A 812 23.07 12.23 -22.44
C LEU A 812 23.25 12.65 -20.98
N VAL A 813 22.17 12.69 -20.20
CA VAL A 813 22.22 12.99 -18.75
C VAL A 813 23.11 12.01 -17.99
N LYS A 814 23.07 10.72 -18.35
CA LYS A 814 23.92 9.69 -17.73
C LYS A 814 25.41 9.85 -18.12
N LEU A 815 25.69 10.16 -19.39
CA LEU A 815 27.05 10.34 -19.88
C LEU A 815 27.71 11.60 -19.32
N LEU A 816 26.97 12.70 -19.25
CA LEU A 816 27.44 13.97 -18.70
C LEU A 816 27.82 13.86 -17.21
N GLY A 817 27.12 13.01 -16.46
CA GLY A 817 27.48 12.72 -15.07
C GLY A 817 28.79 11.96 -14.87
N LYS A 818 29.30 11.33 -15.93
CA LYS A 818 30.59 10.59 -15.90
C LYS A 818 31.71 11.30 -16.62
N LYS A 819 31.41 12.19 -17.58
CA LYS A 819 32.39 12.83 -18.47
C LYS A 819 32.15 14.34 -18.54
N LYS A 820 32.67 15.08 -17.57
CA LYS A 820 32.51 16.55 -17.48
C LYS A 820 32.90 17.34 -18.75
N LYS A 821 33.86 16.84 -19.55
CA LYS A 821 34.26 17.47 -20.83
C LYS A 821 33.11 17.53 -21.86
N LEU A 822 32.17 16.55 -21.81
CA LEU A 822 31.01 16.54 -22.72
C LEU A 822 30.00 17.63 -22.42
N TYR A 823 30.02 18.24 -21.25
CA TYR A 823 29.09 19.29 -20.88
C TYR A 823 29.17 20.49 -21.84
N ASN A 824 30.38 20.95 -22.16
CA ASN A 824 30.58 22.09 -23.05
C ASN A 824 29.96 21.85 -24.44
N THR A 825 30.11 20.63 -25.00
CA THR A 825 29.60 20.26 -26.30
C THR A 825 28.06 20.21 -26.34
N PHE A 826 27.45 19.74 -25.26
CA PHE A 826 25.98 19.53 -25.23
C PHE A 826 25.23 20.49 -24.29
N ARG A 827 25.88 21.58 -23.83
CA ARG A 827 25.39 22.52 -22.84
C ARG A 827 23.98 23.02 -23.13
N LYS A 828 23.75 23.60 -24.33
CA LYS A 828 22.43 24.15 -24.70
C LYS A 828 21.30 23.11 -24.60
N ARG A 829 21.53 21.89 -25.07
CA ARG A 829 20.57 20.80 -25.00
C ARG A 829 20.32 20.34 -23.57
N TYR A 830 21.37 20.25 -22.78
CA TYR A 830 21.27 19.83 -21.39
C TYR A 830 20.53 20.85 -20.52
N ASP A 831 20.84 22.12 -20.70
CA ASP A 831 20.12 23.21 -20.06
C ASP A 831 18.63 23.17 -20.41
N GLN A 832 18.29 22.95 -21.69
CA GLN A 832 16.90 22.82 -22.13
C GLN A 832 16.16 21.61 -21.50
N ILE A 833 16.85 20.48 -21.33
CA ILE A 833 16.30 19.31 -20.63
C ILE A 833 15.96 19.68 -19.18
N ASN A 834 16.87 20.33 -18.48
CA ASN A 834 16.67 20.71 -17.09
C ASN A 834 15.63 21.83 -16.92
N LYS A 835 15.58 22.85 -17.80
CA LYS A 835 14.52 23.86 -17.82
C LYS A 835 13.13 23.23 -18.00
N THR A 836 12.99 22.28 -18.93
CA THR A 836 11.73 21.52 -19.10
C THR A 836 11.36 20.73 -17.84
N GLU A 837 12.34 20.16 -17.17
CA GLU A 837 12.09 19.40 -15.94
C GLU A 837 11.71 20.30 -14.76
N ILE A 838 12.34 21.47 -14.64
CA ILE A 838 11.95 22.48 -13.66
C ILE A 838 10.51 22.96 -13.92
N ALA A 839 10.17 23.29 -15.15
CA ALA A 839 8.81 23.67 -15.52
C ALA A 839 7.80 22.56 -15.20
N ARG A 840 8.17 21.29 -15.40
CA ARG A 840 7.31 20.14 -15.07
C ARG A 840 7.09 19.97 -13.58
N ILE A 841 8.13 20.21 -12.77
CA ILE A 841 8.06 20.01 -11.31
C ILE A 841 7.49 21.25 -10.64
N TYR A 842 8.01 22.43 -10.95
CA TYR A 842 7.75 23.69 -10.25
C TYR A 842 6.98 24.71 -11.09
N GLY A 843 6.40 24.31 -12.22
CA GLY A 843 5.62 25.19 -13.06
C GLY A 843 4.47 25.84 -12.29
N GLY A 844 4.26 27.13 -12.49
CA GLY A 844 3.25 27.92 -11.81
C GLY A 844 3.66 28.51 -10.45
N ILE A 845 4.81 28.10 -9.87
CA ILE A 845 5.31 28.64 -8.61
C ILE A 845 6.23 29.86 -8.88
N ASN A 846 5.99 30.97 -8.17
CA ASN A 846 6.90 32.11 -8.15
C ASN A 846 7.92 31.91 -7.03
N LEU A 847 9.21 31.74 -7.40
CA LEU A 847 10.32 31.57 -6.46
C LEU A 847 11.23 32.80 -6.50
N LYS A 848 11.56 33.35 -5.34
CA LYS A 848 12.60 34.40 -5.18
C LYS A 848 13.99 33.79 -5.26
N ALA A 849 14.17 32.66 -4.58
CA ALA A 849 15.44 31.94 -4.58
C ALA A 849 15.25 30.43 -4.42
N VAL A 850 16.28 29.70 -4.84
CA VAL A 850 16.44 28.26 -4.58
C VAL A 850 17.76 28.03 -3.85
N ILE A 851 17.69 27.35 -2.72
CA ILE A 851 18.85 27.04 -1.88
C ILE A 851 19.06 25.53 -1.83
N PHE A 852 20.26 25.09 -2.18
CA PHE A 852 20.69 23.71 -2.03
C PHE A 852 21.65 23.61 -0.85
N TYR A 853 21.30 22.76 0.12
CA TYR A 853 22.02 22.62 1.38
C TYR A 853 22.88 21.35 1.39
N GLY A 854 24.19 21.52 1.60
CA GLY A 854 25.13 20.45 1.83
C GLY A 854 25.49 19.65 0.58
N GLU A 855 25.61 18.33 0.72
CA GLU A 855 26.01 17.45 -0.37
C GLU A 855 24.88 17.26 -1.39
N VAL A 856 25.13 17.68 -2.63
CA VAL A 856 24.15 17.60 -3.72
C VAL A 856 24.72 16.79 -4.88
N ASP A 857 23.90 15.86 -5.41
CA ASP A 857 24.31 15.08 -6.59
C ASP A 857 24.43 15.98 -7.84
N TYR A 858 25.25 15.51 -8.81
CA TYR A 858 25.52 16.29 -10.02
C TYR A 858 24.25 16.66 -10.82
N LYS A 859 23.23 15.80 -10.84
CA LYS A 859 21.98 16.05 -11.58
C LYS A 859 21.21 17.20 -10.99
N LYS A 860 21.14 17.25 -9.67
CA LYS A 860 20.45 18.30 -8.92
C LYS A 860 21.18 19.63 -9.02
N LEU A 861 22.51 19.61 -8.99
CA LEU A 861 23.28 20.83 -9.16
C LEU A 861 23.14 21.40 -10.58
N TYR A 862 23.11 20.55 -11.60
CA TYR A 862 22.79 20.98 -12.95
C TYR A 862 21.36 21.56 -13.07
N GLN A 863 20.39 20.98 -12.36
CA GLN A 863 19.04 21.57 -12.28
C GLN A 863 19.08 22.93 -11.60
N LEU A 864 19.78 23.06 -10.47
CA LEU A 864 19.94 24.34 -9.80
C LEU A 864 20.47 25.41 -10.75
N SER A 865 21.49 25.11 -11.56
CA SER A 865 22.15 26.08 -12.43
C SER A 865 21.26 26.70 -13.51
N VAL A 866 20.07 26.16 -13.75
CA VAL A 866 19.14 26.63 -14.80
C VAL A 866 17.84 27.19 -14.26
N PHE A 867 17.67 27.35 -12.94
CA PHE A 867 16.60 28.15 -12.37
C PHE A 867 16.71 29.63 -12.81
N GLU A 868 15.59 30.29 -12.94
CA GLU A 868 15.54 31.71 -13.36
C GLU A 868 15.54 32.68 -12.16
N CYS A 869 15.35 32.17 -10.95
CA CYS A 869 15.48 32.91 -9.70
C CYS A 869 16.90 32.82 -9.12
N LYS A 870 17.16 33.49 -8.00
CA LYS A 870 18.45 33.44 -7.30
C LYS A 870 18.83 32.00 -6.90
N LYS A 871 20.04 31.57 -7.24
CA LYS A 871 20.54 30.22 -7.08
C LYS A 871 21.67 30.20 -6.07
N ILE A 872 21.43 29.57 -4.94
CA ILE A 872 22.36 29.51 -3.81
C ILE A 872 22.73 28.05 -3.53
N LEU A 873 24.02 27.76 -3.47
CA LEU A 873 24.55 26.49 -2.99
C LEU A 873 25.27 26.73 -1.67
N TYR A 874 24.82 26.06 -0.62
CA TYR A 874 25.49 26.08 0.66
C TYR A 874 26.38 24.85 0.84
N VAL A 875 27.68 25.07 1.03
CA VAL A 875 28.70 24.02 1.16
C VAL A 875 29.27 24.06 2.56
N LYS A 876 28.92 23.11 3.40
CA LYS A 876 29.31 23.06 4.80
C LYS A 876 30.84 22.81 4.99
N ASN A 877 31.40 21.90 4.16
CA ASN A 877 32.81 21.52 4.22
C ASN A 877 33.30 20.96 2.89
N LYS A 878 34.61 20.69 2.76
CA LYS A 878 35.23 20.16 1.55
C LYS A 878 34.63 18.86 1.02
N ASN A 879 34.08 18.01 1.89
CA ASN A 879 33.44 16.75 1.48
C ASN A 879 32.06 16.97 0.83
N SER A 880 31.40 18.07 1.11
CA SER A 880 30.12 18.46 0.49
C SER A 880 30.31 19.07 -0.91
N PHE A 881 31.53 19.32 -1.37
CA PHE A 881 31.85 19.86 -2.68
C PHE A 881 32.20 18.77 -3.68
N ASN A 882 31.56 18.76 -4.85
CA ASN A 882 31.72 17.71 -5.85
C ASN A 882 32.62 18.16 -7.02
N LYS A 883 33.93 17.81 -6.98
CA LYS A 883 34.90 18.09 -8.03
C LYS A 883 34.66 17.38 -9.37
N ASN A 884 33.74 16.41 -9.43
CA ASN A 884 33.41 15.73 -10.68
C ASN A 884 32.45 16.55 -11.57
N ILE A 885 31.93 17.67 -11.08
CA ILE A 885 31.04 18.56 -11.82
C ILE A 885 31.89 19.62 -12.55
N ASN A 886 31.47 20.01 -13.75
CA ASN A 886 32.16 21.04 -14.51
C ASN A 886 32.11 22.39 -13.77
N ALA A 887 33.26 23.06 -13.61
CA ALA A 887 33.37 24.35 -12.93
C ALA A 887 32.40 25.43 -13.45
N GLN A 888 32.13 25.44 -14.76
CA GLN A 888 31.15 26.36 -15.37
C GLN A 888 29.72 26.24 -14.81
N VAL A 889 29.36 25.12 -14.14
CA VAL A 889 28.06 24.94 -13.51
C VAL A 889 28.02 25.77 -12.23
N TYR A 890 29.11 25.74 -11.45
CA TYR A 890 29.21 26.58 -10.23
C TYR A 890 29.21 28.05 -10.57
N ASN A 891 29.87 28.44 -11.68
CA ASN A 891 29.93 29.82 -12.16
C ASN A 891 28.56 30.37 -12.64
N LYS A 892 27.58 29.52 -12.84
CA LYS A 892 26.20 29.93 -13.12
C LYS A 892 25.34 30.19 -11.87
N LEU A 893 25.83 29.85 -10.66
CA LEU A 893 25.14 30.12 -9.41
C LEU A 893 25.37 31.58 -9.02
N ASP A 894 24.36 32.14 -8.36
CA ASP A 894 24.46 33.53 -7.88
C ASP A 894 25.22 33.61 -6.55
N CYS A 895 25.29 32.51 -5.79
CA CYS A 895 26.07 32.40 -4.56
C CYS A 895 26.48 30.95 -4.28
N VAL A 896 27.75 30.76 -3.95
CA VAL A 896 28.28 29.53 -3.31
C VAL A 896 28.77 29.93 -1.90
N ALA A 897 27.90 29.69 -0.91
CA ALA A 897 28.17 30.05 0.48
C ALA A 897 28.97 28.94 1.17
N VAL A 898 30.03 29.30 1.89
CA VAL A 898 30.97 28.38 2.50
C VAL A 898 31.29 28.80 3.93
N GLU A 899 31.32 27.84 4.89
CA GLU A 899 31.54 28.14 6.33
C GLU A 899 33.03 28.32 6.72
N ASN A 900 33.99 27.82 5.97
CA ASN A 900 35.35 27.82 6.38
C ASN A 900 36.34 28.20 5.26
N GLN A 901 37.44 28.81 5.63
CA GLN A 901 38.46 29.36 4.73
C GLN A 901 39.09 28.26 3.83
N GLU A 902 39.39 27.08 4.38
CA GLU A 902 40.00 25.99 3.62
C GLU A 902 39.13 25.57 2.44
N THR A 903 37.79 25.43 2.68
CA THR A 903 36.83 25.06 1.64
C THR A 903 36.63 26.21 0.65
N PHE A 904 36.63 27.43 1.10
CA PHE A 904 36.56 28.63 0.26
C PHE A 904 37.73 28.67 -0.75
N ASP A 905 38.97 28.55 -0.27
CA ASP A 905 40.19 28.59 -1.12
C ASP A 905 40.21 27.43 -2.12
N MET A 906 39.78 26.26 -1.67
CA MET A 906 39.65 25.07 -2.54
C MET A 906 38.65 25.29 -3.68
N ILE A 907 37.49 25.84 -3.40
CA ILE A 907 36.43 26.09 -4.41
C ILE A 907 36.82 27.20 -5.35
N LYS A 908 37.41 28.28 -4.81
CA LYS A 908 37.98 29.41 -5.57
C LYS A 908 39.00 28.93 -6.59
N LYS A 909 39.98 28.11 -6.16
CA LYS A 909 40.95 27.48 -7.04
C LYS A 909 40.32 26.60 -8.11
N TYR A 910 39.26 25.89 -7.76
CA TYR A 910 38.55 25.00 -8.72
C TYR A 910 37.75 25.77 -9.76
N CYS A 911 37.01 26.80 -9.36
CA CYS A 911 36.11 27.57 -10.23
C CYS A 911 36.84 28.64 -11.07
N GLY A 912 38.01 29.11 -10.65
CA GLY A 912 38.80 30.12 -11.36
C GLY A 912 38.17 31.51 -11.39
N GLN A 913 37.11 31.77 -10.57
CA GLN A 913 36.41 33.06 -10.46
C GLN A 913 36.03 33.32 -9.00
N ASP A 914 36.05 34.60 -8.58
CA ASP A 914 35.85 35.03 -7.20
C ASP A 914 34.42 35.52 -6.91
N ASN A 915 33.67 35.96 -7.91
CA ASN A 915 32.55 36.88 -7.71
C ASN A 915 31.28 36.23 -7.09
N ASN A 916 31.19 34.90 -7.11
CA ASN A 916 30.01 34.21 -6.59
C ASN A 916 30.28 33.32 -5.36
N ILE A 917 31.51 33.25 -4.87
CA ILE A 917 31.87 32.48 -3.68
C ILE A 917 31.89 33.40 -2.48
N ARG A 918 31.23 33.04 -1.39
CA ARG A 918 31.15 33.84 -0.16
C ARG A 918 31.50 33.00 1.05
N LEU A 919 32.41 33.53 1.88
CA LEU A 919 32.64 33.03 3.22
C LEU A 919 31.49 33.54 4.10
N VAL A 920 30.83 32.66 4.84
CA VAL A 920 29.66 32.98 5.65
C VAL A 920 29.78 32.36 7.04
N ASP A 921 29.14 32.98 8.01
CA ASP A 921 28.99 32.39 9.33
C ASP A 921 28.25 31.06 9.26
N LYS A 922 28.42 30.25 10.28
CA LYS A 922 27.71 28.99 10.41
C LYS A 922 26.20 29.20 10.39
N ILE A 923 25.54 28.47 9.49
CA ILE A 923 24.08 28.46 9.38
C ILE A 923 23.50 27.50 10.44
N GLU A 924 22.80 28.04 11.44
CA GLU A 924 22.24 27.29 12.57
C GLU A 924 20.73 27.17 12.52
N LYS A 925 20.06 28.04 11.78
CA LYS A 925 18.61 28.05 11.55
C LYS A 925 18.29 28.50 10.12
N VAL A 926 17.07 28.21 9.65
CA VAL A 926 16.68 28.49 8.25
C VAL A 926 16.72 29.99 7.94
N GLU A 927 16.38 30.83 8.90
CA GLU A 927 16.37 32.29 8.75
C GLU A 927 17.75 32.89 8.50
N ASP A 928 18.83 32.20 8.86
CA ASP A 928 20.18 32.66 8.56
C ASP A 928 20.45 32.73 7.06
N PHE A 929 19.67 31.99 6.23
CA PHE A 929 19.74 32.13 4.78
C PHE A 929 19.19 33.46 4.26
N ASP A 930 18.40 34.19 5.04
CA ASP A 930 17.83 35.51 4.65
C ASP A 930 18.94 36.51 4.26
N LYS A 931 20.14 36.39 4.85
CA LYS A 931 21.33 37.18 4.52
C LYS A 931 21.92 36.90 3.14
N LEU A 932 21.60 35.73 2.60
CA LEU A 932 22.13 35.27 1.31
C LEU A 932 21.14 35.54 0.15
N ILE A 933 19.88 35.81 0.47
CA ILE A 933 18.80 36.11 -0.47
C ILE A 933 18.75 37.59 -0.76
#